data_fb00b530a1d45268f1b260b967b3e638
#
_entry.id   fb00b530a1d45268f1b260b967b3e638
#
_cell.length_a   1.000
_cell.length_b   1.000
_cell.length_c   1.000
_cell.angle_alpha   90.00
_cell.angle_beta   90.00
_cell.angle_gamma   90.00
#
_symmetry.space_group_name_H-M   'P 1'
#
loop_
_entity.id
_entity.type
_entity.pdbx_description
1 polymer ?
#
loop_
_entity_poly.entity_id
_entity_poly.type
_entity_poly.pdbx_seq_one_letter_code
_entity_poly.pdbx_strand_id
1 'polypeptide(L)'
;MAQEDTQSPESEHVPSALAKVLSPIEATLQTLWLLLSSLVHLTLRWLSRCPATAVLTVALTIVSATYWVWHDQFTALEADPSSPHWWSILSAVGAVPGNFIATAVLGIVVMIIAGGAAERYLGTRAWVAAAAAGQIVGIAATWLTLPLLTRVFSMWGQTIDAGSLWGTSLILVALVGAAAQSLASHWRWRAHFLLIGILILSAAILGSAISYARVWALLAGIVAAHLAGVRGEHSGSRSDITIGRQLASVAALCWACAAALTVISSSPEGPLAEMRWSLGPAWWLEGRTGVITTLLCLAPITLQLIFAYGLRKGRRAAYFGTLILQLVLGLSTVAATGVALTQGTDENGMARPELVTTASLLLVPVILNAALCVITWWVRRSFTIHAEPSTTSTLLRRWLLLMVGCAGAVLILGFLTSDSFVPLEALNSGDDLTVTDNATPLQILHDYTLTLLPTATASIFEPSLVPMTLFAEAPVLWVPLVAWIGTLTIILKALLARPRIPLSSPLESLTPLLRAHGAGTLGWMQTWDGNQVWVSPSGEAGVAYRGSGGVALTVTDLAYEPGKASEAIAQFSSFASASGLTPALYSVHEELAQAAREEGWTIMQVAEESLLDLPGLAFKGKAYQDVRTAMNHASREGVEAVWTTWEECPAGWRDQITVISNTWSDDKPLPEMSFTLGGVPELAVPETRILVAIDEESTIHAVTSWLPIYRDGAVVGLTLDVMRRRTTGWRPAIEFLIGKAALAAQEEGLEILSLSGAPLSRSADDTSAFGPLTDALAAIMEPLYGFTSLHAFKRKFKPRTQSLYLAVPDPASLATVGLAISHAYVPRVSPAQTLTLVASVAGGLAKLAAKGVGDLRSTRAAARERASDEDTLAATASSDRSGKEL
;
A
#
# COMPACT_ATOMS: atom_id res chain seq x y z
N MET A 1 -19.08 -89.67 43.99
CA MET A 1 -17.99 -89.39 43.10
C MET A 1 -18.53 -88.33 42.12
N ALA A 2 -18.41 -87.13 42.41
CA ALA A 2 -18.60 -85.99 41.48
C ALA A 2 -17.75 -84.80 42.03
N GLN A 3 -16.78 -84.34 41.22
CA GLN A 3 -15.95 -83.21 41.53
C GLN A 3 -16.74 -81.98 41.15
N GLU A 4 -16.91 -81.11 42.11
CA GLU A 4 -17.39 -79.72 41.88
C GLU A 4 -16.24 -78.90 41.50
N ASP A 5 -16.29 -78.35 40.30
CA ASP A 5 -15.43 -77.23 39.84
C ASP A 5 -15.99 -75.87 40.36
N THR A 6 -15.29 -75.29 41.30
CA THR A 6 -15.54 -73.94 41.77
C THR A 6 -14.79 -73.00 40.89
N GLN A 7 -15.50 -72.29 39.94
CA GLN A 7 -15.00 -71.09 39.27
C GLN A 7 -15.09 -69.91 40.22
N SER A 8 -13.97 -69.22 40.44
CA SER A 8 -13.89 -67.94 41.16
C SER A 8 -14.32 -66.83 40.20
N PRO A 9 -15.11 -65.84 40.62
CA PRO A 9 -15.48 -64.71 39.78
C PRO A 9 -14.32 -63.78 39.59
N GLU A 10 -14.01 -63.44 38.29
CA GLU A 10 -13.13 -62.38 37.89
C GLU A 10 -13.66 -61.02 38.44
N SER A 11 -12.83 -60.36 39.23
CA SER A 11 -13.08 -58.99 39.73
C SER A 11 -12.98 -58.01 38.57
N GLU A 12 -14.08 -57.54 38.03
CA GLU A 12 -14.15 -56.34 37.18
C GLU A 12 -13.62 -55.15 37.97
N HIS A 13 -12.41 -54.71 37.65
CA HIS A 13 -11.87 -53.45 38.12
C HIS A 13 -12.68 -52.30 37.50
N VAL A 14 -13.67 -51.77 38.23
CA VAL A 14 -14.33 -50.51 37.93
C VAL A 14 -13.29 -49.39 38.12
N PRO A 15 -12.90 -48.66 37.07
CA PRO A 15 -11.98 -47.56 37.27
C PRO A 15 -12.63 -46.53 38.20
N SER A 16 -11.91 -46.16 39.26
CA SER A 16 -12.41 -45.20 40.25
C SER A 16 -12.82 -43.88 39.56
N ALA A 17 -13.88 -43.24 40.03
CA ALA A 17 -14.36 -41.98 39.49
C ALA A 17 -13.24 -40.93 39.39
N LEU A 18 -12.24 -41.03 40.27
CA LEU A 18 -11.02 -40.21 40.24
C LEU A 18 -10.16 -40.46 38.99
N ALA A 19 -10.03 -41.68 38.50
CA ALA A 19 -9.24 -41.98 37.30
C ALA A 19 -9.92 -41.44 36.03
N LYS A 20 -11.25 -41.38 35.98
CA LYS A 20 -12.00 -40.77 34.86
C LYS A 20 -11.90 -39.24 34.81
N VAL A 21 -11.65 -38.55 35.93
CA VAL A 21 -11.44 -37.12 36.00
C VAL A 21 -9.98 -36.73 35.78
N LEU A 22 -9.04 -37.58 36.20
CA LEU A 22 -7.60 -37.31 36.06
C LEU A 22 -7.07 -37.61 34.65
N SER A 23 -7.64 -38.55 33.91
CA SER A 23 -7.17 -38.93 32.56
C SER A 23 -7.22 -37.76 31.52
N PRO A 24 -8.27 -36.93 31.46
CA PRO A 24 -8.24 -35.75 30.53
C PRO A 24 -7.29 -34.66 30.99
N ILE A 25 -7.02 -34.52 32.28
CA ILE A 25 -6.06 -33.55 32.83
C ILE A 25 -4.63 -34.02 32.49
N GLU A 26 -4.32 -35.30 32.64
CA GLU A 26 -3.02 -35.86 32.26
C GLU A 26 -2.78 -35.77 30.74
N ALA A 27 -3.78 -36.04 29.93
CA ALA A 27 -3.68 -35.89 28.47
C ALA A 27 -3.46 -34.43 28.06
N THR A 28 -4.09 -33.48 28.75
CA THR A 28 -3.91 -32.04 28.52
C THR A 28 -2.52 -31.58 28.94
N LEU A 29 -2.03 -32.03 30.08
CA LEU A 29 -0.68 -31.74 30.58
C LEU A 29 0.41 -32.35 29.69
N GLN A 30 0.21 -33.57 29.18
CA GLN A 30 1.11 -34.20 28.22
C GLN A 30 1.13 -33.43 26.88
N THR A 31 -0.01 -32.99 26.38
CA THR A 31 -0.09 -32.18 25.16
C THR A 31 0.59 -30.81 25.35
N LEU A 32 0.37 -30.16 26.49
CA LEU A 32 1.05 -28.91 26.86
C LEU A 32 2.57 -29.12 26.98
N TRP A 33 3.02 -30.20 27.58
CA TRP A 33 4.44 -30.52 27.69
C TRP A 33 5.08 -30.80 26.33
N LEU A 34 4.41 -31.53 25.44
CA LEU A 34 4.88 -31.75 24.07
C LEU A 34 4.92 -30.47 23.24
N LEU A 35 3.96 -29.56 23.40
CA LEU A 35 3.97 -28.25 22.78
C LEU A 35 5.13 -27.39 23.32
N LEU A 36 5.31 -27.37 24.63
CA LEU A 36 6.38 -26.60 25.29
C LEU A 36 7.76 -27.13 24.88
N SER A 37 7.98 -28.44 24.89
CA SER A 37 9.23 -29.05 24.47
C SER A 37 9.53 -28.80 22.99
N SER A 38 8.52 -28.86 22.11
CA SER A 38 8.68 -28.54 20.69
C SER A 38 9.00 -27.06 20.46
N LEU A 39 8.40 -26.17 21.25
CA LEU A 39 8.68 -24.74 21.22
C LEU A 39 10.12 -24.46 21.68
N VAL A 40 10.55 -25.07 22.76
CA VAL A 40 11.94 -24.95 23.27
C VAL A 40 12.94 -25.46 22.25
N HIS A 41 12.73 -26.65 21.67
CA HIS A 41 13.60 -27.16 20.61
C HIS A 41 13.63 -26.25 19.36
N LEU A 42 12.50 -25.70 18.96
CA LEU A 42 12.43 -24.74 17.84
C LEU A 42 13.24 -23.46 18.16
N THR A 43 13.09 -22.95 19.38
CA THR A 43 13.81 -21.74 19.85
C THR A 43 15.31 -22.00 19.94
N LEU A 44 15.73 -23.13 20.45
CA LEU A 44 17.15 -23.50 20.51
C LEU A 44 17.77 -23.68 19.13
N ARG A 45 17.06 -24.34 18.21
CA ARG A 45 17.48 -24.43 16.79
C ARG A 45 17.54 -23.05 16.10
N TRP A 46 16.64 -22.14 16.44
CA TRP A 46 16.68 -20.76 15.94
C TRP A 46 17.88 -20.01 16.47
N LEU A 47 18.11 -20.05 17.78
CA LEU A 47 19.22 -19.38 18.46
C LEU A 47 20.60 -19.94 18.05
N SER A 48 20.71 -21.25 17.76
CA SER A 48 21.98 -21.80 17.27
C SER A 48 22.41 -21.25 15.90
N ARG A 49 21.47 -20.69 15.14
CA ARG A 49 21.74 -20.00 13.86
C ARG A 49 21.97 -18.49 14.01
N CYS A 50 21.83 -17.94 15.23
CA CYS A 50 21.93 -16.52 15.53
C CYS A 50 22.77 -16.34 16.80
N PRO A 51 24.10 -16.52 16.74
CA PRO A 51 24.96 -16.58 17.91
C PRO A 51 25.00 -15.29 18.74
N ALA A 52 25.00 -14.10 18.10
CA ALA A 52 25.00 -12.84 18.85
C ALA A 52 23.68 -12.62 19.59
N THR A 53 22.55 -12.91 18.93
CA THR A 53 21.23 -12.87 19.57
C THR A 53 21.14 -13.86 20.73
N ALA A 54 21.69 -15.07 20.57
CA ALA A 54 21.71 -16.08 21.63
C ALA A 54 22.48 -15.60 22.88
N VAL A 55 23.69 -15.08 22.68
CA VAL A 55 24.52 -14.55 23.77
C VAL A 55 23.82 -13.40 24.49
N LEU A 56 23.27 -12.44 23.73
CA LEU A 56 22.56 -11.32 24.33
C LEU A 56 21.30 -11.77 25.08
N THR A 57 20.54 -12.72 24.53
CA THR A 57 19.33 -13.25 25.18
C THR A 57 19.67 -13.93 26.50
N VAL A 58 20.73 -14.75 26.53
CA VAL A 58 21.20 -15.40 27.77
C VAL A 58 21.65 -14.35 28.78
N ALA A 59 22.44 -13.34 28.36
CA ALA A 59 22.86 -12.24 29.23
C ALA A 59 21.65 -11.49 29.81
N LEU A 60 20.67 -11.13 29.00
CA LEU A 60 19.44 -10.47 29.43
C LEU A 60 18.64 -11.31 30.43
N THR A 61 18.55 -12.63 30.20
CA THR A 61 17.85 -13.54 31.11
C THR A 61 18.55 -13.59 32.48
N ILE A 62 19.88 -13.70 32.49
CA ILE A 62 20.67 -13.72 33.71
C ILE A 62 20.51 -12.40 34.48
N VAL A 63 20.66 -11.27 33.79
CA VAL A 63 20.56 -9.95 34.43
C VAL A 63 19.16 -9.68 34.94
N SER A 64 18.13 -10.04 34.18
CA SER A 64 16.74 -9.92 34.63
C SER A 64 16.46 -10.78 35.86
N ALA A 65 16.96 -12.00 35.89
CA ALA A 65 16.84 -12.87 37.07
C ALA A 65 17.58 -12.31 38.28
N THR A 66 18.83 -11.81 38.07
CA THR A 66 19.63 -11.20 39.13
C THR A 66 18.96 -9.94 39.69
N TYR A 67 18.43 -9.07 38.81
CA TYR A 67 17.67 -7.89 39.22
C TYR A 67 16.45 -8.24 40.07
N TRP A 68 15.74 -9.29 39.76
CA TRP A 68 14.60 -9.78 40.51
C TRP A 68 14.95 -10.23 41.92
N VAL A 69 16.11 -10.86 42.05
CA VAL A 69 16.57 -11.38 43.37
C VAL A 69 17.14 -10.26 44.25
N TRP A 70 17.72 -9.19 43.63
CA TRP A 70 18.46 -8.15 44.32
C TRP A 70 17.89 -6.75 44.06
N HIS A 71 16.58 -6.66 43.85
CA HIS A 71 15.89 -5.44 43.45
C HIS A 71 16.27 -4.19 44.28
N ASP A 72 16.28 -4.29 45.59
CA ASP A 72 16.57 -3.17 46.52
C ASP A 72 18.01 -2.64 46.41
N GLN A 73 18.96 -3.43 45.92
CA GLN A 73 20.34 -3.03 45.76
C GLN A 73 20.67 -2.43 44.37
N PHE A 74 19.88 -2.76 43.35
CA PHE A 74 20.08 -2.30 41.98
C PHE A 74 19.39 -0.97 41.69
N THR A 75 18.47 -0.50 42.52
CA THR A 75 17.85 0.84 42.39
C THR A 75 18.86 1.97 42.44
N ALA A 76 20.01 1.77 43.10
CA ALA A 76 21.14 2.70 43.10
C ALA A 76 21.94 2.77 41.79
N LEU A 77 21.68 1.86 40.82
CA LEU A 77 22.31 1.82 39.50
C LEU A 77 21.44 2.42 38.39
N GLU A 78 20.34 3.10 38.75
CA GLU A 78 19.51 3.77 37.77
C GLU A 78 20.27 4.88 37.05
N ALA A 79 20.25 4.86 35.73
CA ALA A 79 20.86 5.88 34.91
C ALA A 79 20.02 7.17 34.97
N ASP A 80 20.37 8.07 35.84
CA ASP A 80 19.82 9.41 35.93
C ASP A 80 20.45 10.30 34.83
N PRO A 81 19.68 10.89 33.89
CA PRO A 81 20.19 11.82 32.92
C PRO A 81 20.85 13.06 33.51
N SER A 82 20.50 13.43 34.76
CA SER A 82 21.07 14.57 35.46
C SER A 82 22.47 14.27 36.04
N SER A 83 22.82 12.99 36.22
CA SER A 83 24.11 12.54 36.74
C SER A 83 24.70 11.45 35.86
N PRO A 84 25.42 11.80 34.78
CA PRO A 84 25.95 10.86 33.83
C PRO A 84 27.04 9.97 34.47
N HIS A 85 26.67 8.76 34.80
CA HIS A 85 27.62 7.74 35.21
C HIS A 85 28.01 6.85 34.03
N TRP A 86 29.28 6.65 33.75
CA TRP A 86 29.81 5.89 32.60
C TRP A 86 29.26 4.45 32.52
N TRP A 87 28.89 3.83 33.66
CA TRP A 87 28.31 2.48 33.69
C TRP A 87 26.88 2.42 33.20
N SER A 88 26.16 3.54 33.11
CA SER A 88 24.83 3.55 32.53
C SER A 88 24.82 3.22 31.04
N ILE A 89 26.01 3.41 30.37
CA ILE A 89 26.24 2.92 29.00
C ILE A 89 26.17 1.38 28.94
N LEU A 90 26.62 0.71 30.04
CA LEU A 90 26.56 -0.76 30.15
C LEU A 90 25.16 -1.25 30.60
N SER A 91 24.28 -0.37 31.01
CA SER A 91 22.91 -0.70 31.43
C SER A 91 22.03 -1.30 30.34
N ALA A 92 22.56 -1.42 29.12
CA ALA A 92 21.94 -2.19 28.04
C ALA A 92 21.58 -3.63 28.44
N VAL A 93 22.43 -4.17 29.29
CA VAL A 93 22.29 -5.54 29.80
C VAL A 93 21.36 -5.55 31.02
N GLY A 94 21.05 -4.36 31.58
CA GLY A 94 20.23 -4.23 32.76
C GLY A 94 18.76 -4.30 32.44
N ALA A 95 18.11 -5.02 33.23
CA ALA A 95 16.73 -5.07 33.60
C ALA A 95 15.75 -4.35 32.68
N VAL A 96 14.80 -5.07 32.22
CA VAL A 96 13.52 -4.45 31.85
C VAL A 96 12.93 -3.93 33.15
N PRO A 97 12.91 -2.61 33.43
CA PRO A 97 12.24 -2.11 34.58
C PRO A 97 10.75 -2.29 34.35
N GLY A 98 10.22 -3.24 34.98
CA GLY A 98 8.79 -3.49 34.99
C GLY A 98 8.53 -4.26 36.27
N ASN A 99 7.66 -3.74 37.06
CA ASN A 99 7.11 -4.41 38.23
C ASN A 99 6.42 -5.75 37.85
N PHE A 100 6.58 -6.22 36.60
CA PHE A 100 5.93 -7.39 36.08
C PHE A 100 6.91 -8.30 35.31
N ILE A 101 6.96 -9.56 35.70
CA ILE A 101 7.63 -10.67 34.99
C ILE A 101 7.21 -10.68 33.50
N ALA A 102 5.98 -10.31 33.22
CA ALA A 102 5.43 -10.30 31.87
C ALA A 102 6.19 -9.37 30.90
N THR A 103 6.66 -8.22 31.31
CA THR A 103 7.40 -7.26 30.47
C THR A 103 8.82 -7.77 30.19
N ALA A 104 9.48 -8.39 31.17
CA ALA A 104 10.80 -9.02 30.99
C ALA A 104 10.71 -10.19 29.99
N VAL A 105 9.73 -11.09 30.17
CA VAL A 105 9.49 -12.21 29.25
C VAL A 105 9.17 -11.72 27.84
N LEU A 106 8.32 -10.70 27.72
CA LEU A 106 7.99 -10.11 26.41
C LEU A 106 9.23 -9.53 25.72
N GLY A 107 10.09 -8.80 26.45
CA GLY A 107 11.34 -8.25 25.94
C GLY A 107 12.29 -9.32 25.43
N ILE A 108 12.44 -10.43 26.17
CA ILE A 108 13.26 -11.60 25.78
C ILE A 108 12.66 -12.26 24.52
N VAL A 109 11.36 -12.48 24.47
CA VAL A 109 10.68 -13.06 23.29
C VAL A 109 10.86 -12.18 22.05
N VAL A 110 10.66 -10.87 22.19
CA VAL A 110 10.86 -9.92 21.10
C VAL A 110 12.34 -9.92 20.64
N MET A 111 13.31 -9.99 21.56
CA MET A 111 14.72 -10.08 21.21
C MET A 111 15.04 -11.37 20.43
N ILE A 112 14.51 -12.51 20.86
CA ILE A 112 14.71 -13.78 20.15
C ILE A 112 14.17 -13.71 18.72
N ILE A 113 12.98 -13.16 18.54
CA ILE A 113 12.31 -13.11 17.23
C ILE A 113 12.92 -12.01 16.36
N ALA A 114 12.85 -10.76 16.80
CA ALA A 114 13.24 -9.60 16.01
C ALA A 114 14.77 -9.48 15.92
N GLY A 115 15.50 -9.69 17.03
CA GLY A 115 16.97 -9.69 17.06
C GLY A 115 17.53 -10.81 16.20
N GLY A 116 16.99 -12.04 16.32
CA GLY A 116 17.43 -13.18 15.51
C GLY A 116 17.11 -13.01 14.03
N ALA A 117 15.95 -12.46 13.68
CA ALA A 117 15.62 -12.11 12.30
C ALA A 117 16.60 -11.07 11.75
N ALA A 118 16.88 -10.00 12.51
CA ALA A 118 17.83 -8.97 12.13
C ALA A 118 19.26 -9.54 11.95
N GLU A 119 19.72 -10.49 12.82
CA GLU A 119 21.03 -11.11 12.68
C GLU A 119 21.16 -11.93 11.39
N ARG A 120 20.10 -12.62 10.98
CA ARG A 120 20.10 -13.37 9.72
C ARG A 120 20.16 -12.49 8.49
N TYR A 121 19.56 -11.29 8.56
CA TYR A 121 19.60 -10.33 7.46
C TYR A 121 20.89 -9.53 7.39
N LEU A 122 21.44 -9.13 8.54
CA LEU A 122 22.62 -8.27 8.64
C LEU A 122 23.92 -9.03 8.67
N GLY A 123 23.89 -10.28 9.14
CA GLY A 123 25.09 -11.01 9.57
C GLY A 123 25.56 -10.55 10.95
N THR A 124 26.25 -11.46 11.67
CA THR A 124 26.62 -11.27 13.07
C THR A 124 27.48 -10.02 13.31
N ARG A 125 28.42 -9.69 12.40
CA ARG A 125 29.30 -8.51 12.56
C ARG A 125 28.53 -7.20 12.50
N ALA A 126 27.68 -7.01 11.50
CA ALA A 126 26.89 -5.80 11.35
C ALA A 126 25.81 -5.69 12.46
N TRP A 127 25.26 -6.82 12.90
CA TRP A 127 24.34 -6.89 14.01
C TRP A 127 24.97 -6.38 15.31
N VAL A 128 26.17 -6.90 15.68
CA VAL A 128 26.91 -6.46 16.88
C VAL A 128 27.25 -4.98 16.80
N ALA A 129 27.75 -4.51 15.65
CA ALA A 129 28.06 -3.10 15.46
C ALA A 129 26.84 -2.20 15.63
N ALA A 130 25.70 -2.57 15.06
CA ALA A 130 24.45 -1.80 15.16
C ALA A 130 23.90 -1.82 16.60
N ALA A 131 23.91 -2.97 17.27
CA ALA A 131 23.45 -3.11 18.64
C ALA A 131 24.31 -2.27 19.61
N ALA A 132 25.63 -2.36 19.52
CA ALA A 132 26.56 -1.56 20.33
C ALA A 132 26.45 -0.06 20.04
N ALA A 133 26.44 0.33 18.77
CA ALA A 133 26.27 1.72 18.37
C ALA A 133 24.92 2.29 18.86
N GLY A 134 23.82 1.55 18.70
CA GLY A 134 22.51 1.98 19.17
C GLY A 134 22.45 2.24 20.66
N GLN A 135 23.07 1.38 21.45
CA GLN A 135 23.13 1.53 22.91
C GLN A 135 24.02 2.69 23.33
N ILE A 136 25.28 2.68 22.88
CA ILE A 136 26.27 3.67 23.29
C ILE A 136 25.88 5.07 22.81
N VAL A 137 25.59 5.21 21.52
CA VAL A 137 25.26 6.52 20.93
C VAL A 137 23.88 6.97 21.39
N GLY A 138 22.89 6.04 21.51
CA GLY A 138 21.55 6.37 22.00
C GLY A 138 21.60 7.05 23.37
N ILE A 139 22.35 6.49 24.31
CA ILE A 139 22.51 7.05 25.64
C ILE A 139 23.37 8.32 25.64
N ALA A 140 24.56 8.28 25.02
CA ALA A 140 25.50 9.41 25.01
C ALA A 140 24.92 10.65 24.31
N ALA A 141 24.24 10.47 23.17
CA ALA A 141 23.60 11.56 22.47
C ALA A 141 22.42 12.14 23.26
N THR A 142 21.69 11.29 23.99
CA THR A 142 20.63 11.73 24.89
C THR A 142 21.19 12.62 26.00
N TRP A 143 22.24 12.21 26.68
CA TRP A 143 22.87 13.03 27.72
C TRP A 143 23.42 14.36 27.21
N LEU A 144 23.92 14.36 25.97
CA LEU A 144 24.46 15.59 25.38
C LEU A 144 23.37 16.58 24.98
N THR A 145 22.25 16.06 24.40
CA THR A 145 21.24 16.89 23.74
C THR A 145 20.00 17.16 24.58
N LEU A 146 19.64 16.25 25.48
CA LEU A 146 18.44 16.39 26.32
C LEU A 146 18.49 17.64 27.22
N PRO A 147 19.61 17.96 27.92
CA PRO A 147 19.69 19.18 28.74
C PRO A 147 19.55 20.47 27.91
N LEU A 148 19.93 20.44 26.63
CA LEU A 148 19.74 21.59 25.74
C LEU A 148 18.28 21.74 25.37
N LEU A 149 17.61 20.64 25.05
CA LEU A 149 16.20 20.64 24.67
C LEU A 149 15.27 20.99 25.84
N THR A 150 15.56 20.50 27.05
CA THR A 150 14.78 20.86 28.26
C THR A 150 14.91 22.31 28.65
N ARG A 151 15.98 23.00 28.25
CA ARG A 151 16.08 24.46 28.39
C ARG A 151 15.19 25.21 27.38
N VAL A 152 15.05 24.68 26.17
CA VAL A 152 14.18 25.25 25.12
C VAL A 152 12.73 24.96 25.44
N PHE A 153 12.41 23.74 25.85
CA PHE A 153 11.07 23.28 26.24
C PHE A 153 10.98 23.21 27.76
N SER A 154 10.89 24.37 28.41
CA SER A 154 11.04 24.48 29.87
C SER A 154 9.93 23.77 30.64
N MET A 155 8.67 23.76 30.15
CA MET A 155 7.57 23.04 30.78
C MET A 155 7.79 21.53 30.71
N TRP A 156 8.15 21.02 29.55
CA TRP A 156 8.54 19.63 29.40
C TRP A 156 9.76 19.28 30.24
N GLY A 157 10.72 20.21 30.31
CA GLY A 157 11.91 20.06 31.16
C GLY A 157 11.62 19.88 32.65
N GLN A 158 10.50 20.45 33.11
CA GLN A 158 10.04 20.30 34.52
C GLN A 158 9.27 19.00 34.76
N THR A 159 8.63 18.46 33.71
CA THR A 159 7.78 17.27 33.82
C THR A 159 8.47 16.01 33.34
N ILE A 160 9.64 16.14 32.69
CA ILE A 160 10.35 14.99 32.18
C ILE A 160 10.72 14.05 33.33
N ASP A 161 10.15 12.88 33.28
CA ASP A 161 10.63 11.80 34.11
C ASP A 161 12.02 11.41 33.60
N ALA A 162 13.03 11.75 34.38
CA ALA A 162 14.40 11.34 34.18
C ALA A 162 14.57 9.82 34.26
N GLY A 163 13.45 9.10 34.25
CA GLY A 163 13.33 7.66 34.36
C GLY A 163 14.41 6.90 33.59
N SER A 164 14.73 5.79 34.14
CA SER A 164 15.82 4.90 33.73
C SER A 164 15.92 4.73 32.21
N LEU A 165 17.08 5.04 31.64
CA LEU A 165 17.44 4.75 30.24
C LEU A 165 17.70 3.23 30.02
N TRP A 166 17.08 2.39 30.83
CA TRP A 166 17.25 0.96 30.88
C TRP A 166 16.45 0.26 29.78
N GLY A 167 16.97 -0.85 29.29
CA GLY A 167 16.22 -1.81 28.51
C GLY A 167 16.73 -2.06 27.11
N THR A 168 16.28 -3.18 26.56
CA THR A 168 16.65 -3.71 25.24
C THR A 168 16.08 -2.89 24.07
N SER A 169 15.20 -1.92 24.35
CA SER A 169 14.50 -1.17 23.32
C SER A 169 15.42 -0.35 22.41
N LEU A 170 16.53 0.18 22.94
CA LEU A 170 17.53 0.91 22.14
C LEU A 170 18.21 -0.01 21.13
N ILE A 171 18.64 -1.19 21.60
CA ILE A 171 19.25 -2.21 20.74
C ILE A 171 18.26 -2.66 19.66
N LEU A 172 17.03 -2.99 20.03
CA LEU A 172 16.01 -3.44 19.07
C LEU A 172 15.73 -2.39 18.00
N VAL A 173 15.57 -1.14 18.40
CA VAL A 173 15.32 -0.04 17.48
C VAL A 173 16.51 0.19 16.53
N ALA A 174 17.74 0.12 17.05
CA ALA A 174 18.95 0.20 16.23
C ALA A 174 19.04 -0.95 15.22
N LEU A 175 18.73 -2.18 15.64
CA LEU A 175 18.71 -3.36 14.77
C LEU A 175 17.63 -3.27 13.69
N VAL A 176 16.46 -2.76 14.02
CA VAL A 176 15.39 -2.53 13.02
C VAL A 176 15.84 -1.48 11.99
N GLY A 177 16.46 -0.38 12.44
CA GLY A 177 17.04 0.63 11.55
C GLY A 177 18.15 0.07 10.66
N ALA A 178 19.02 -0.74 11.24
CA ALA A 178 20.09 -1.41 10.52
C ALA A 178 19.55 -2.43 9.49
N ALA A 179 18.57 -3.23 9.86
CA ALA A 179 17.93 -4.19 8.96
C ALA A 179 17.21 -3.50 7.80
N ALA A 180 16.64 -2.31 8.03
CA ALA A 180 16.06 -1.51 6.96
C ALA A 180 17.08 -1.07 5.89
N GLN A 181 18.41 -1.06 6.20
CA GLN A 181 19.47 -0.78 5.21
C GLN A 181 19.63 -1.89 4.18
N SER A 182 19.30 -3.13 4.51
CA SER A 182 19.38 -4.27 3.58
C SER A 182 18.23 -4.32 2.56
N LEU A 183 17.19 -3.51 2.77
CA LEU A 183 16.07 -3.43 1.84
C LEU A 183 16.47 -2.79 0.51
N ALA A 184 15.78 -3.14 -0.56
CA ALA A 184 15.87 -2.45 -1.84
C ALA A 184 15.67 -0.93 -1.67
N SER A 185 16.32 -0.10 -2.52
CA SER A 185 16.47 1.34 -2.29
C SER A 185 15.15 2.07 -2.00
N HIS A 186 14.05 1.70 -2.69
CA HIS A 186 12.74 2.33 -2.50
C HIS A 186 12.03 1.91 -1.20
N TRP A 187 12.20 0.67 -0.73
CA TRP A 187 11.69 0.23 0.56
C TRP A 187 12.53 0.75 1.72
N ARG A 188 13.85 0.82 1.55
CA ARG A 188 14.80 1.37 2.52
C ARG A 188 14.44 2.80 2.90
N TRP A 189 14.23 3.68 1.91
CA TRP A 189 13.83 5.06 2.14
C TRP A 189 12.51 5.16 2.93
N ARG A 190 11.50 4.40 2.53
CA ARG A 190 10.20 4.36 3.22
C ARG A 190 10.30 3.85 4.63
N ALA A 191 11.05 2.77 4.84
CA ALA A 191 11.28 2.20 6.16
C ALA A 191 11.98 3.21 7.09
N HIS A 192 13.05 3.85 6.63
CA HIS A 192 13.73 4.86 7.43
C HIS A 192 12.83 6.05 7.75
N PHE A 193 12.10 6.59 6.76
CA PHE A 193 11.18 7.70 7.00
C PHE A 193 10.07 7.35 7.99
N LEU A 194 9.47 6.17 7.84
CA LEU A 194 8.43 5.71 8.73
C LEU A 194 8.96 5.51 10.16
N LEU A 195 10.10 4.83 10.30
CA LEU A 195 10.72 4.57 11.59
C LEU A 195 11.14 5.86 12.29
N ILE A 196 11.83 6.76 11.58
CA ILE A 196 12.24 8.08 12.10
C ILE A 196 10.99 8.87 12.50
N GLY A 197 9.96 8.93 11.63
CA GLY A 197 8.73 9.67 11.90
C GLY A 197 7.99 9.15 13.14
N ILE A 198 7.81 7.82 13.25
CA ILE A 198 7.15 7.20 14.41
C ILE A 198 7.94 7.47 15.70
N LEU A 199 9.26 7.35 15.68
CA LEU A 199 10.07 7.55 16.89
C LEU A 199 10.15 9.02 17.31
N ILE A 200 10.30 9.95 16.36
CA ILE A 200 10.23 11.39 16.67
C ILE A 200 8.86 11.73 17.26
N LEU A 201 7.79 11.22 16.63
CA LEU A 201 6.42 11.44 17.10
C LEU A 201 6.20 10.85 18.50
N SER A 202 6.68 9.62 18.76
CA SER A 202 6.58 9.00 20.08
C SER A 202 7.38 9.77 21.14
N ALA A 203 8.58 10.23 20.81
CA ALA A 203 9.40 11.05 21.70
C ALA A 203 8.73 12.41 22.03
N ALA A 204 8.11 13.01 21.02
CA ALA A 204 7.45 14.29 21.14
C ALA A 204 6.14 14.24 21.93
N ILE A 205 5.44 13.08 21.93
CA ILE A 205 4.17 12.90 22.65
C ILE A 205 4.40 12.35 24.06
N LEU A 206 5.20 11.26 24.17
CA LEU A 206 5.43 10.60 25.45
C LEU A 206 6.39 11.40 26.36
N GLY A 207 7.24 12.22 25.77
CA GLY A 207 8.16 13.09 26.49
C GLY A 207 9.22 12.39 27.34
N SER A 208 9.26 11.06 27.40
CA SER A 208 10.22 10.31 28.24
C SER A 208 11.62 10.29 27.65
N ALA A 209 12.65 10.34 28.49
CA ALA A 209 14.04 10.29 28.08
C ALA A 209 14.37 9.07 27.21
N ILE A 210 13.80 7.91 27.52
CA ILE A 210 13.98 6.67 26.74
C ILE A 210 13.39 6.78 25.34
N SER A 211 12.25 7.44 25.17
CA SER A 211 11.64 7.65 23.85
C SER A 211 12.52 8.53 22.98
N TYR A 212 13.16 9.52 23.56
CA TYR A 212 14.12 10.37 22.89
C TYR A 212 15.42 9.62 22.52
N ALA A 213 15.93 8.80 23.43
CA ALA A 213 17.11 7.95 23.20
C ALA A 213 16.91 6.97 22.04
N ARG A 214 15.69 6.46 21.85
CA ARG A 214 15.35 5.57 20.71
C ARG A 214 15.57 6.24 19.34
N VAL A 215 15.36 7.54 19.23
CA VAL A 215 15.61 8.28 17.98
C VAL A 215 17.11 8.23 17.65
N TRP A 216 17.97 8.53 18.63
CA TRP A 216 19.40 8.47 18.45
C TRP A 216 19.91 7.05 18.20
N ALA A 217 19.34 6.06 18.89
CA ALA A 217 19.67 4.65 18.68
C ALA A 217 19.32 4.18 17.25
N LEU A 218 18.18 4.59 16.70
CA LEU A 218 17.80 4.30 15.31
C LEU A 218 18.85 4.87 14.34
N LEU A 219 19.19 6.15 14.49
CA LEU A 219 20.14 6.82 13.62
C LEU A 219 21.52 6.16 13.70
N ALA A 220 21.96 5.82 14.92
CA ALA A 220 23.23 5.11 15.14
C ALA A 220 23.23 3.72 14.48
N GLY A 221 22.14 2.97 14.58
CA GLY A 221 21.98 1.66 13.94
C GLY A 221 22.06 1.75 12.41
N ILE A 222 21.39 2.74 11.81
CA ILE A 222 21.42 3.01 10.37
C ILE A 222 22.87 3.32 9.92
N VAL A 223 23.55 4.22 10.64
CA VAL A 223 24.94 4.61 10.32
C VAL A 223 25.91 3.44 10.50
N ALA A 224 25.78 2.68 11.58
CA ALA A 224 26.61 1.50 11.84
C ALA A 224 26.47 0.44 10.75
N ALA A 225 25.23 0.16 10.30
CA ALA A 225 24.98 -0.77 9.21
C ALA A 225 25.57 -0.27 7.88
N HIS A 226 25.46 1.02 7.61
CA HIS A 226 26.06 1.63 6.42
C HIS A 226 27.59 1.51 6.42
N LEU A 227 28.23 1.80 7.55
CA LEU A 227 29.69 1.66 7.74
C LEU A 227 30.14 0.19 7.70
N ALA A 228 29.31 -0.73 8.17
CA ALA A 228 29.55 -2.17 8.05
C ALA A 228 29.38 -2.73 6.62
N GLY A 229 29.07 -1.86 5.64
CA GLY A 229 28.92 -2.25 4.24
C GLY A 229 27.59 -2.94 3.90
N VAL A 230 26.60 -2.89 4.78
CA VAL A 230 25.25 -3.39 4.50
C VAL A 230 24.60 -2.51 3.43
N ARG A 231 24.45 -3.06 2.24
CA ARG A 231 23.83 -2.37 1.09
C ARG A 231 22.72 -3.24 0.55
N GLY A 232 21.53 -2.68 0.43
CA GLY A 232 20.45 -3.30 -0.32
C GLY A 232 20.67 -3.17 -1.82
N GLU A 233 19.94 -3.93 -2.60
CA GLU A 233 19.99 -3.89 -4.06
C GLU A 233 19.79 -2.46 -4.59
N HIS A 234 20.59 -2.08 -5.58
CA HIS A 234 20.42 -0.81 -6.27
C HIS A 234 19.19 -0.94 -7.18
N SER A 235 18.19 -0.16 -6.89
CA SER A 235 17.08 0.09 -7.80
C SER A 235 17.38 1.39 -8.54
N GLY A 236 17.12 1.41 -9.83
CA GLY A 236 17.48 2.48 -10.74
C GLY A 236 17.03 3.89 -10.34
N SER A 237 17.46 4.85 -11.11
CA SER A 237 17.23 6.28 -10.90
C SER A 237 15.74 6.60 -10.79
N ARG A 238 15.34 7.15 -9.64
CA ARG A 238 14.01 7.72 -9.48
C ARG A 238 13.96 9.12 -10.04
N SER A 239 12.85 9.45 -10.66
CA SER A 239 12.53 10.84 -10.98
C SER A 239 12.49 11.68 -9.69
N ASP A 240 13.27 12.77 -9.64
CA ASP A 240 13.30 13.73 -8.53
C ASP A 240 11.89 14.26 -8.17
N ILE A 241 11.00 14.31 -9.15
CA ILE A 241 9.59 14.70 -9.01
C ILE A 241 8.85 13.75 -8.06
N THR A 242 9.06 12.45 -8.19
CA THR A 242 8.38 11.44 -7.36
C THR A 242 8.89 11.48 -5.91
N ILE A 243 10.19 11.65 -5.73
CA ILE A 243 10.81 11.78 -4.40
C ILE A 243 10.29 13.03 -3.69
N GLY A 244 10.24 14.17 -4.39
CA GLY A 244 9.73 15.41 -3.84
C GLY A 244 8.26 15.33 -3.40
N ARG A 245 7.40 14.69 -4.20
CA ARG A 245 6.00 14.44 -3.83
C ARG A 245 5.87 13.57 -2.59
N GLN A 246 6.66 12.51 -2.50
CA GLN A 246 6.67 11.62 -1.33
C GLN A 246 7.15 12.35 -0.08
N LEU A 247 8.24 13.10 -0.16
CA LEU A 247 8.80 13.86 0.97
C LEU A 247 7.77 14.84 1.54
N ALA A 248 7.17 15.68 0.70
CA ALA A 248 6.17 16.65 1.15
C ALA A 248 4.92 15.97 1.74
N SER A 249 4.46 14.88 1.10
CA SER A 249 3.29 14.14 1.57
C SER A 249 3.53 13.49 2.94
N VAL A 250 4.70 12.88 3.15
CA VAL A 250 5.06 12.26 4.44
C VAL A 250 5.25 13.32 5.52
N ALA A 251 5.91 14.44 5.22
CA ALA A 251 6.06 15.55 6.17
C ALA A 251 4.68 16.11 6.60
N ALA A 252 3.77 16.31 5.64
CA ALA A 252 2.40 16.75 5.91
C ALA A 252 1.60 15.73 6.74
N LEU A 253 1.79 14.43 6.47
CA LEU A 253 1.18 13.35 7.23
C LEU A 253 1.72 13.29 8.67
N CYS A 254 3.02 13.39 8.86
CA CYS A 254 3.64 13.42 10.19
C CYS A 254 3.13 14.59 11.01
N TRP A 255 3.04 15.78 10.41
CA TRP A 255 2.47 16.95 11.06
C TRP A 255 1.01 16.70 11.47
N ALA A 256 0.18 16.19 10.56
CA ALA A 256 -1.23 15.93 10.83
C ALA A 256 -1.43 14.85 11.92
N CYS A 257 -0.62 13.79 11.91
CA CYS A 257 -0.64 12.76 12.95
C CYS A 257 -0.22 13.33 14.31
N ALA A 258 0.84 14.16 14.35
CA ALA A 258 1.26 14.85 15.57
C ALA A 258 0.13 15.71 16.13
N ALA A 259 -0.46 16.56 15.30
CA ALA A 259 -1.57 17.42 15.68
C ALA A 259 -2.81 16.64 16.14
N ALA A 260 -3.17 15.54 15.45
CA ALA A 260 -4.31 14.70 15.83
C ALA A 260 -4.10 14.05 17.20
N LEU A 261 -2.91 13.54 17.45
CA LEU A 261 -2.58 12.89 18.71
C LEU A 261 -2.60 13.88 19.89
N THR A 262 -2.17 15.14 19.68
CA THR A 262 -2.26 16.17 20.72
C THR A 262 -3.70 16.56 21.05
N VAL A 263 -4.60 16.54 20.07
CA VAL A 263 -6.03 16.82 20.28
C VAL A 263 -6.74 15.66 20.96
N ILE A 264 -6.42 14.42 20.59
CA ILE A 264 -7.09 13.20 21.10
C ILE A 264 -6.56 12.79 22.48
N SER A 265 -5.26 13.03 22.75
CA SER A 265 -4.64 12.66 24.03
C SER A 265 -5.19 13.53 25.17
N SER A 266 -5.62 12.91 26.24
CA SER A 266 -6.16 13.61 27.42
C SER A 266 -5.07 14.41 28.18
N SER A 267 -3.81 13.95 28.13
CA SER A 267 -2.67 14.58 28.80
C SER A 267 -1.37 14.22 28.08
N PRO A 268 -1.01 14.92 26.98
CA PRO A 268 0.31 14.74 26.40
C PRO A 268 1.37 15.28 27.33
N GLU A 269 2.37 14.48 27.62
CA GLU A 269 3.47 14.82 28.55
C GLU A 269 4.71 15.38 27.82
N GLY A 270 4.76 15.23 26.51
CA GLY A 270 5.93 15.58 25.68
C GLY A 270 5.92 17.02 25.16
N PRO A 271 6.96 17.41 24.41
CA PRO A 271 7.09 18.76 23.79
C PRO A 271 5.90 19.16 22.91
N LEU A 272 5.15 18.19 22.35
CA LEU A 272 3.96 18.47 21.55
C LEU A 272 2.71 18.80 22.40
N ALA A 273 2.76 18.65 23.72
CA ALA A 273 1.68 19.10 24.59
C ALA A 273 1.31 20.56 24.33
N GLU A 274 2.30 21.35 23.99
CA GLU A 274 2.19 22.77 23.69
C GLU A 274 1.42 23.07 22.39
N MET A 275 1.42 22.14 21.42
CA MET A 275 0.56 22.27 20.22
C MET A 275 -0.93 22.24 20.55
N ARG A 276 -1.32 21.75 21.74
CA ARG A 276 -2.71 21.78 22.19
C ARG A 276 -3.25 23.20 22.28
N TRP A 277 -2.42 24.16 22.64
CA TRP A 277 -2.80 25.57 22.68
C TRP A 277 -3.15 26.14 21.31
N SER A 278 -2.54 25.63 20.23
CA SER A 278 -2.80 26.11 18.88
C SER A 278 -3.91 25.35 18.15
N LEU A 279 -4.22 24.13 18.58
CA LEU A 279 -5.15 23.22 17.90
C LEU A 279 -6.27 22.70 18.81
N GLY A 280 -6.14 22.88 20.12
CA GLY A 280 -7.14 22.51 21.10
C GLY A 280 -8.41 23.35 21.01
N PRO A 281 -9.44 23.05 21.78
CA PRO A 281 -10.64 23.85 21.84
C PRO A 281 -10.31 25.27 22.30
N ALA A 282 -10.95 26.29 21.70
CA ALA A 282 -10.84 27.65 22.18
C ALA A 282 -11.25 27.70 23.65
N TRP A 283 -10.62 28.58 24.43
CA TRP A 283 -10.83 28.65 25.86
C TRP A 283 -12.32 28.76 26.29
N TRP A 284 -13.15 29.37 25.47
CA TRP A 284 -14.58 29.49 25.69
C TRP A 284 -15.36 28.19 25.38
N LEU A 285 -14.72 27.20 24.75
CA LEU A 285 -15.22 25.84 24.63
C LEU A 285 -14.59 24.89 25.67
N GLU A 286 -13.62 25.35 26.45
CA GLU A 286 -13.06 24.59 27.57
C GLU A 286 -14.14 24.32 28.63
N GLY A 287 -14.27 23.08 29.04
CA GLY A 287 -15.37 22.62 29.91
C GLY A 287 -16.58 22.05 29.15
N ARG A 288 -16.73 22.28 27.87
CA ARG A 288 -17.73 21.65 26.98
C ARG A 288 -17.13 20.46 26.25
N THR A 289 -16.79 19.43 27.00
CA THR A 289 -16.20 18.21 26.45
C THR A 289 -17.28 17.42 25.69
N GLY A 290 -17.23 17.44 24.36
CA GLY A 290 -18.15 16.68 23.52
C GLY A 290 -17.49 16.23 22.20
N VAL A 291 -18.12 15.23 21.60
CA VAL A 291 -17.66 14.68 20.31
C VAL A 291 -17.59 15.78 19.24
N ILE A 292 -18.53 16.72 19.25
CA ILE A 292 -18.59 17.80 18.25
C ILE A 292 -17.41 18.75 18.36
N THR A 293 -17.05 19.15 19.58
CA THR A 293 -15.89 20.00 19.85
C THR A 293 -14.60 19.32 19.36
N THR A 294 -14.43 18.04 19.66
CA THR A 294 -13.30 17.25 19.17
C THR A 294 -13.25 17.20 17.64
N LEU A 295 -14.40 17.01 16.98
CA LEU A 295 -14.48 17.01 15.51
C LEU A 295 -14.13 18.36 14.90
N LEU A 296 -14.52 19.47 15.54
CA LEU A 296 -14.14 20.81 15.09
C LEU A 296 -12.62 21.04 15.20
N CYS A 297 -12.00 20.61 16.31
CA CYS A 297 -10.54 20.67 16.46
C CYS A 297 -9.80 19.80 15.44
N LEU A 298 -10.39 18.65 15.06
CA LEU A 298 -9.81 17.76 14.06
C LEU A 298 -10.02 18.22 12.61
N ALA A 299 -10.90 19.20 12.35
CA ALA A 299 -11.22 19.65 11.01
C ALA A 299 -10.02 20.22 10.22
N PRO A 300 -9.19 21.15 10.74
CA PRO A 300 -7.99 21.62 10.05
C PRO A 300 -6.95 20.52 9.88
N ILE A 301 -6.86 19.56 10.79
CA ILE A 301 -5.99 18.40 10.72
C ILE A 301 -6.45 17.46 9.59
N THR A 302 -7.76 17.21 9.49
CA THR A 302 -8.35 16.44 8.39
C THR A 302 -8.11 17.13 7.05
N LEU A 303 -8.20 18.46 7.00
CA LEU A 303 -7.85 19.23 5.81
C LEU A 303 -6.39 19.01 5.41
N GLN A 304 -5.46 19.02 6.37
CA GLN A 304 -4.05 18.72 6.10
C GLN A 304 -3.84 17.28 5.61
N LEU A 305 -4.58 16.29 6.12
CA LEU A 305 -4.53 14.92 5.60
C LEU A 305 -5.02 14.84 4.15
N ILE A 306 -6.07 15.58 3.80
CA ILE A 306 -6.57 15.69 2.42
C ILE A 306 -5.50 16.34 1.53
N PHE A 307 -4.82 17.38 2.01
CA PHE A 307 -3.71 17.99 1.28
C PHE A 307 -2.51 17.04 1.16
N ALA A 308 -2.16 16.27 2.20
CA ALA A 308 -1.10 15.27 2.12
C ALA A 308 -1.36 14.24 1.02
N TYR A 309 -2.62 13.79 0.89
CA TYR A 309 -3.04 12.95 -0.23
C TYR A 309 -2.87 13.66 -1.58
N GLY A 310 -3.30 14.91 -1.69
CA GLY A 310 -3.14 15.73 -2.90
C GLY A 310 -1.67 15.98 -3.27
N LEU A 311 -0.80 16.22 -2.29
CA LEU A 311 0.66 16.35 -2.46
C LEU A 311 1.25 15.04 -3.03
N ARG A 312 0.86 13.89 -2.50
CA ARG A 312 1.28 12.59 -3.03
C ARG A 312 0.91 12.42 -4.50
N LYS A 313 -0.26 12.94 -4.90
CA LYS A 313 -0.73 12.94 -6.29
C LYS A 313 -0.14 14.07 -7.14
N GLY A 314 0.75 14.91 -6.59
CA GLY A 314 1.40 16.02 -7.31
C GLY A 314 0.47 17.21 -7.63
N ARG A 315 -0.66 17.34 -6.94
CA ARG A 315 -1.66 18.40 -7.20
C ARG A 315 -1.16 19.77 -6.75
N ARG A 316 -1.14 20.74 -7.66
CA ARG A 316 -0.74 22.11 -7.35
C ARG A 316 -1.69 22.79 -6.36
N ALA A 317 -2.97 22.47 -6.40
CA ALA A 317 -3.94 22.97 -5.42
C ALA A 317 -3.62 22.51 -3.98
N ALA A 318 -3.17 21.26 -3.79
CA ALA A 318 -2.75 20.77 -2.48
C ALA A 318 -1.46 21.44 -1.99
N TYR A 319 -0.53 21.73 -2.90
CA TYR A 319 0.68 22.48 -2.59
C TYR A 319 0.35 23.87 -2.01
N PHE A 320 -0.46 24.68 -2.72
CA PHE A 320 -0.87 25.97 -2.21
C PHE A 320 -1.75 25.87 -0.97
N GLY A 321 -2.66 24.88 -0.94
CA GLY A 321 -3.52 24.63 0.23
C GLY A 321 -2.71 24.33 1.49
N THR A 322 -1.69 23.48 1.39
CA THR A 322 -0.77 23.20 2.52
C THR A 322 -0.04 24.48 2.96
N LEU A 323 0.55 25.25 2.03
CA LEU A 323 1.26 26.49 2.38
C LEU A 323 0.34 27.51 3.04
N ILE A 324 -0.86 27.72 2.50
CA ILE A 324 -1.83 28.67 3.06
C ILE A 324 -2.26 28.21 4.46
N LEU A 325 -2.62 26.95 4.62
CA LEU A 325 -3.06 26.42 5.92
C LEU A 325 -1.95 26.58 6.98
N GLN A 326 -0.72 26.18 6.66
CA GLN A 326 0.40 26.27 7.59
C GLN A 326 0.81 27.72 7.88
N LEU A 327 0.71 28.59 6.90
CA LEU A 327 0.96 30.03 7.08
C LEU A 327 -0.10 30.66 7.99
N VAL A 328 -1.38 30.35 7.78
CA VAL A 328 -2.48 30.83 8.63
C VAL A 328 -2.29 30.35 10.06
N LEU A 329 -2.05 29.04 10.27
CA LEU A 329 -1.83 28.49 11.60
C LEU A 329 -0.59 29.09 12.28
N GLY A 330 0.51 29.24 11.55
CA GLY A 330 1.75 29.83 12.08
C GLY A 330 1.58 31.30 12.47
N LEU A 331 1.00 32.11 11.58
CA LEU A 331 0.74 33.53 11.85
C LEU A 331 -0.27 33.72 13.00
N SER A 332 -1.30 32.90 13.07
CA SER A 332 -2.26 32.93 14.17
C SER A 332 -1.60 32.63 15.51
N THR A 333 -0.71 31.62 15.54
CA THR A 333 0.04 31.29 16.76
C THR A 333 0.97 32.43 17.17
N VAL A 334 1.67 33.07 16.23
CA VAL A 334 2.53 34.24 16.50
C VAL A 334 1.71 35.41 17.04
N ALA A 335 0.55 35.68 16.42
CA ALA A 335 -0.32 36.77 16.86
C ALA A 335 -0.91 36.48 18.27
N ALA A 336 -1.37 35.27 18.54
CA ALA A 336 -1.86 34.87 19.86
C ALA A 336 -0.76 35.00 20.94
N THR A 337 0.47 34.61 20.59
CA THR A 337 1.65 34.81 21.47
C THR A 337 1.89 36.29 21.76
N GLY A 338 1.80 37.13 20.74
CA GLY A 338 1.94 38.59 20.89
C GLY A 338 0.89 39.20 21.83
N VAL A 339 -0.37 38.80 21.65
CA VAL A 339 -1.48 39.22 22.53
C VAL A 339 -1.24 38.79 23.97
N ALA A 340 -0.89 37.49 24.18
CA ALA A 340 -0.59 36.97 25.51
C ALA A 340 0.55 37.71 26.21
N LEU A 341 1.59 38.11 25.47
CA LEU A 341 2.71 38.86 26.01
C LEU A 341 2.31 40.30 26.41
N THR A 342 1.44 40.94 25.62
CA THR A 342 1.01 42.33 25.91
C THR A 342 0.03 42.43 27.09
N GLN A 343 -0.82 41.43 27.30
CA GLN A 343 -1.77 41.38 28.42
C GLN A 343 -1.13 40.98 29.74
N GLY A 344 0.05 40.40 29.73
CA GLY A 344 0.74 39.82 30.88
C GLY A 344 1.91 40.66 31.39
N THR A 345 1.92 41.97 31.16
CA THR A 345 2.92 42.88 31.74
C THR A 345 2.52 43.25 33.17
N ASP A 346 3.50 43.39 34.07
CA ASP A 346 3.31 43.93 35.38
C ASP A 346 3.05 45.45 35.33
N GLU A 347 2.75 46.08 36.49
CA GLU A 347 2.53 47.53 36.60
C GLU A 347 3.73 48.39 36.10
N ASN A 348 4.89 47.81 35.95
CA ASN A 348 6.11 48.44 35.41
C ASN A 348 6.34 48.17 33.93
N GLY A 349 5.43 47.48 33.23
CA GLY A 349 5.53 47.16 31.82
C GLY A 349 6.52 46.02 31.52
N MET A 350 7.03 45.29 32.51
CA MET A 350 7.89 44.11 32.31
C MET A 350 7.06 42.85 32.25
N ALA A 351 7.33 41.99 31.23
CA ALA A 351 6.68 40.69 31.11
C ALA A 351 6.98 39.81 32.31
N ARG A 352 5.97 39.20 32.90
CA ARG A 352 6.15 38.25 34.01
C ARG A 352 7.01 37.08 33.54
N PRO A 353 7.98 36.56 34.32
CA PRO A 353 8.86 35.46 33.90
C PRO A 353 8.10 34.21 33.42
N GLU A 354 6.94 33.92 34.00
CA GLU A 354 6.05 32.85 33.60
C GLU A 354 5.48 33.04 32.19
N LEU A 355 5.30 34.28 31.75
CA LEU A 355 4.82 34.62 30.42
C LEU A 355 5.90 34.50 29.36
N VAL A 356 7.16 34.79 29.70
CA VAL A 356 8.29 34.56 28.77
C VAL A 356 8.49 33.08 28.52
N THR A 357 8.32 32.25 29.56
CA THR A 357 8.33 30.78 29.39
C THR A 357 7.18 30.32 28.51
N THR A 358 5.95 30.78 28.78
CA THR A 358 4.77 30.43 27.96
C THR A 358 4.94 30.86 26.49
N ALA A 359 5.48 32.07 26.25
CA ALA A 359 5.76 32.55 24.88
C ALA A 359 6.80 31.71 24.15
N SER A 360 7.84 31.22 24.84
CA SER A 360 8.83 30.32 24.24
C SER A 360 8.21 28.98 23.80
N LEU A 361 7.20 28.53 24.49
CA LEU A 361 6.46 27.29 24.22
C LEU A 361 5.60 27.39 22.96
N LEU A 362 5.00 28.56 22.71
CA LEU A 362 4.22 28.80 21.50
C LEU A 362 5.08 28.87 20.23
N LEU A 363 6.41 28.95 20.34
CA LEU A 363 7.33 28.88 19.18
C LEU A 363 7.40 27.49 18.56
N VAL A 364 7.11 26.42 19.30
CA VAL A 364 7.19 25.05 18.77
C VAL A 364 6.22 24.81 17.61
N PRO A 365 4.92 25.09 17.73
CA PRO A 365 4.00 25.02 16.61
C PRO A 365 4.43 25.85 15.42
N VAL A 366 4.95 27.07 15.68
CA VAL A 366 5.46 27.96 14.61
C VAL A 366 6.62 27.33 13.87
N ILE A 367 7.58 26.74 14.57
CA ILE A 367 8.73 26.03 13.95
C ILE A 367 8.26 24.84 13.12
N LEU A 368 7.32 24.05 13.62
CA LEU A 368 6.80 22.89 12.88
C LEU A 368 6.02 23.32 11.62
N ASN A 369 5.20 24.36 11.72
CA ASN A 369 4.49 24.95 10.60
C ASN A 369 5.47 25.51 9.55
N ALA A 370 6.48 26.25 10.00
CA ALA A 370 7.54 26.79 9.13
C ALA A 370 8.35 25.66 8.45
N ALA A 371 8.72 24.63 9.19
CA ALA A 371 9.44 23.48 8.64
C ALA A 371 8.65 22.79 7.52
N LEU A 372 7.34 22.56 7.73
CA LEU A 372 6.49 21.99 6.69
C LEU A 372 6.36 22.92 5.47
N CYS A 373 6.26 24.22 5.69
CA CYS A 373 6.28 25.22 4.60
C CYS A 373 7.60 25.15 3.81
N VAL A 374 8.75 25.14 4.48
CA VAL A 374 10.08 25.08 3.86
C VAL A 374 10.26 23.80 3.07
N ILE A 375 9.92 22.63 3.64
CA ILE A 375 10.01 21.35 2.95
C ILE A 375 9.11 21.35 1.70
N THR A 376 7.87 21.79 1.83
CA THR A 376 6.92 21.85 0.72
C THR A 376 7.38 22.83 -0.37
N TRP A 377 7.92 23.97 0.02
CA TRP A 377 8.44 24.96 -0.92
C TRP A 377 9.71 24.48 -1.63
N TRP A 378 10.59 23.78 -0.92
CA TRP A 378 11.84 23.24 -1.49
C TRP A 378 11.55 22.30 -2.67
N VAL A 379 10.53 21.45 -2.53
CA VAL A 379 10.12 20.50 -3.57
C VAL A 379 9.04 21.03 -4.51
N ARG A 380 8.82 22.34 -4.61
CA ARG A 380 7.73 22.98 -5.37
C ARG A 380 7.65 22.54 -6.85
N ARG A 381 8.79 22.22 -7.45
CA ARG A 381 8.86 21.76 -8.85
C ARG A 381 8.17 20.42 -9.10
N SER A 382 7.91 19.67 -8.04
CA SER A 382 7.24 18.37 -8.12
C SER A 382 5.70 18.46 -8.29
N PHE A 383 5.09 19.68 -8.09
CA PHE A 383 3.64 19.87 -8.12
C PHE A 383 3.20 20.55 -9.40
N THR A 384 3.04 19.77 -10.46
CA THR A 384 2.74 20.25 -11.83
C THR A 384 1.28 20.08 -12.24
N ILE A 385 0.48 19.30 -11.47
CA ILE A 385 -0.84 18.86 -11.90
C ILE A 385 -1.89 19.90 -11.54
N HIS A 386 -2.54 20.46 -12.57
CA HIS A 386 -3.64 21.39 -12.45
C HIS A 386 -5.00 20.69 -12.54
N ALA A 387 -5.99 21.21 -11.84
CA ALA A 387 -7.37 20.81 -12.08
C ALA A 387 -7.94 21.56 -13.29
N GLU A 388 -8.98 21.02 -13.89
CA GLU A 388 -9.69 21.68 -14.97
C GLU A 388 -10.33 22.99 -14.47
N PRO A 389 -10.18 24.13 -15.18
CA PRO A 389 -10.72 25.42 -14.74
C PRO A 389 -12.22 25.43 -14.51
N SER A 390 -12.99 24.72 -15.35
CA SER A 390 -14.44 24.55 -15.23
C SER A 390 -14.84 23.87 -13.90
N THR A 391 -14.10 22.88 -13.49
CA THR A 391 -14.30 22.18 -12.21
C THR A 391 -13.97 23.08 -11.03
N THR A 392 -12.89 23.84 -11.12
CA THR A 392 -12.44 24.73 -10.05
C THR A 392 -13.44 25.86 -9.79
N SER A 393 -13.96 26.50 -10.83
CA SER A 393 -14.98 27.56 -10.72
C SER A 393 -16.30 27.03 -10.13
N THR A 394 -16.74 25.85 -10.55
CA THR A 394 -17.93 25.21 -10.02
C THR A 394 -17.81 24.87 -8.55
N LEU A 395 -16.67 24.36 -8.12
CA LEU A 395 -16.40 24.01 -6.73
C LEU A 395 -16.28 25.26 -5.84
N LEU A 396 -15.63 26.31 -6.33
CA LEU A 396 -15.56 27.60 -5.64
C LEU A 396 -16.95 28.20 -5.44
N ARG A 397 -17.80 28.19 -6.48
CA ARG A 397 -19.19 28.65 -6.36
C ARG A 397 -19.97 27.85 -5.31
N ARG A 398 -19.83 26.53 -5.30
CA ARG A 398 -20.46 25.66 -4.28
C ARG A 398 -19.98 25.96 -2.88
N TRP A 399 -18.70 26.21 -2.72
CA TRP A 399 -18.11 26.59 -1.42
C TRP A 399 -18.64 27.95 -0.94
N LEU A 400 -18.69 28.96 -1.82
CA LEU A 400 -19.28 30.26 -1.51
C LEU A 400 -20.76 30.15 -1.11
N LEU A 401 -21.54 29.35 -1.84
CA LEU A 401 -22.94 29.09 -1.48
C LEU A 401 -23.09 28.40 -0.13
N LEU A 402 -22.20 27.48 0.20
CA LEU A 402 -22.17 26.84 1.52
C LEU A 402 -21.87 27.87 2.62
N MET A 403 -20.85 28.71 2.44
CA MET A 403 -20.48 29.74 3.42
C MET A 403 -21.60 30.77 3.63
N VAL A 404 -22.21 31.25 2.56
CA VAL A 404 -23.35 32.17 2.62
C VAL A 404 -24.56 31.50 3.29
N GLY A 405 -24.83 30.23 2.98
CA GLY A 405 -25.88 29.46 3.64
C GLY A 405 -25.65 29.29 5.14
N CYS A 406 -24.43 28.95 5.54
CA CYS A 406 -24.03 28.85 6.95
C CYS A 406 -24.15 30.22 7.67
N ALA A 407 -23.66 31.30 7.06
CA ALA A 407 -23.81 32.66 7.63
C ALA A 407 -25.28 33.06 7.77
N GLY A 408 -26.10 32.78 6.77
CA GLY A 408 -27.55 33.03 6.85
C GLY A 408 -28.24 32.21 7.95
N ALA A 409 -27.87 30.93 8.08
CA ALA A 409 -28.41 30.07 9.17
C ALA A 409 -28.02 30.62 10.55
N VAL A 410 -26.79 31.07 10.73
CA VAL A 410 -26.29 31.70 11.96
C VAL A 410 -27.11 32.96 12.28
N LEU A 411 -27.27 33.85 11.31
CA LEU A 411 -28.02 35.09 11.54
C LEU A 411 -29.46 34.80 11.92
N ILE A 412 -30.14 33.87 11.24
CA ILE A 412 -31.54 33.51 11.51
C ILE A 412 -31.65 32.85 12.90
N LEU A 413 -30.82 31.86 13.19
CA LEU A 413 -30.87 31.15 14.47
C LEU A 413 -30.42 32.04 15.62
N GLY A 414 -29.38 32.85 15.41
CA GLY A 414 -28.91 33.82 16.38
C GLY A 414 -29.97 34.88 16.72
N PHE A 415 -30.68 35.38 15.72
CA PHE A 415 -31.80 36.31 15.97
C PHE A 415 -32.93 35.65 16.74
N LEU A 416 -33.27 34.37 16.44
CA LEU A 416 -34.32 33.63 17.17
C LEU A 416 -33.92 33.27 18.60
N THR A 417 -32.64 33.29 18.94
CA THR A 417 -32.10 32.91 20.26
C THR A 417 -31.37 34.07 20.95
N SER A 418 -31.54 35.31 20.45
CA SER A 418 -30.81 36.50 20.97
C SER A 418 -30.93 36.67 22.48
N ASP A 419 -32.11 36.38 23.04
CA ASP A 419 -32.38 36.47 24.48
C ASP A 419 -31.68 35.39 25.32
N SER A 420 -31.00 34.45 24.69
CA SER A 420 -30.34 33.32 25.36
C SER A 420 -28.81 33.46 25.42
N PHE A 421 -28.30 34.65 25.05
CA PHE A 421 -26.89 34.95 25.10
C PHE A 421 -26.61 35.97 26.22
N VAL A 422 -25.49 35.80 26.90
CA VAL A 422 -25.01 36.72 27.94
C VAL A 422 -23.63 37.24 27.52
N PRO A 423 -23.38 38.58 27.68
CA PRO A 423 -22.05 39.11 27.47
C PRO A 423 -21.01 38.45 28.38
N LEU A 424 -19.86 38.11 27.83
CA LEU A 424 -18.77 37.49 28.61
C LEU A 424 -18.28 38.39 29.75
N GLU A 425 -18.30 39.69 29.56
CA GLU A 425 -17.93 40.68 30.58
C GLU A 425 -18.83 40.58 31.84
N ALA A 426 -20.13 40.34 31.64
CA ALA A 426 -21.08 40.22 32.74
C ALA A 426 -20.86 38.94 33.58
N LEU A 427 -20.38 37.85 32.92
CA LEU A 427 -20.01 36.60 33.59
C LEU A 427 -18.75 36.77 34.47
N ASN A 428 -17.79 37.58 34.01
CA ASN A 428 -16.52 37.79 34.67
C ASN A 428 -16.62 38.81 35.84
N SER A 429 -17.56 39.73 35.77
CA SER A 429 -17.76 40.75 36.84
C SER A 429 -18.51 40.25 38.07
N GLY A 430 -19.15 39.07 37.98
CA GLY A 430 -19.97 38.50 39.08
C GLY A 430 -21.23 39.34 39.44
N ASP A 431 -21.60 40.27 38.58
CA ASP A 431 -22.83 41.02 38.70
C ASP A 431 -24.05 40.12 38.52
N ASP A 432 -25.14 40.45 39.20
CA ASP A 432 -26.43 39.77 39.05
C ASP A 432 -26.80 39.76 37.58
N LEU A 433 -26.88 38.54 37.02
CA LEU A 433 -27.15 38.28 35.57
C LEU A 433 -28.59 38.73 35.22
N THR A 434 -28.86 40.01 35.29
CA THR A 434 -30.08 40.58 34.72
C THR A 434 -29.87 40.70 33.23
N VAL A 435 -30.55 39.83 32.49
CA VAL A 435 -30.55 39.80 31.01
C VAL A 435 -31.22 41.09 30.53
N THR A 436 -30.45 42.17 30.42
CA THR A 436 -30.96 43.47 29.99
C THR A 436 -30.50 43.90 28.62
N ASP A 437 -29.50 43.29 28.05
CA ASP A 437 -29.02 43.61 26.71
C ASP A 437 -29.08 42.39 25.77
N ASN A 438 -30.08 42.41 24.90
CA ASN A 438 -30.21 41.40 23.82
C ASN A 438 -28.97 41.44 22.91
N ALA A 439 -28.36 40.29 22.68
CA ALA A 439 -27.26 40.15 21.76
C ALA A 439 -27.63 40.66 20.36
N THR A 440 -26.84 41.56 19.79
CA THR A 440 -27.08 42.03 18.44
C THR A 440 -26.73 40.95 17.41
N PRO A 441 -27.48 40.85 16.28
CA PRO A 441 -27.16 39.88 15.24
C PRO A 441 -25.72 39.99 14.73
N LEU A 442 -25.14 41.17 14.78
CA LEU A 442 -23.74 41.39 14.34
C LEU A 442 -22.72 40.78 15.33
N GLN A 443 -22.97 40.90 16.63
CA GLN A 443 -22.14 40.25 17.66
C GLN A 443 -22.22 38.73 17.53
N ILE A 444 -23.44 38.21 17.33
CA ILE A 444 -23.66 36.77 17.11
C ILE A 444 -22.90 36.31 15.85
N LEU A 445 -23.01 37.04 14.73
CA LEU A 445 -22.28 36.70 13.50
C LEU A 445 -20.76 36.77 13.70
N HIS A 446 -20.26 37.79 14.41
CA HIS A 446 -18.84 37.88 14.75
C HIS A 446 -18.37 36.65 15.52
N ASP A 447 -19.02 36.29 16.61
CA ASP A 447 -18.62 35.18 17.46
C ASP A 447 -18.74 33.81 16.75
N TYR A 448 -19.74 33.66 15.86
CA TYR A 448 -19.84 32.48 15.03
C TYR A 448 -18.76 32.39 13.95
N THR A 449 -18.32 33.51 13.38
CA THR A 449 -17.20 33.46 12.44
C THR A 449 -15.92 32.99 13.12
N LEU A 450 -15.75 33.27 14.41
CA LEU A 450 -14.63 32.78 15.20
C LEU A 450 -14.65 31.25 15.36
N THR A 451 -15.83 30.63 15.43
CA THR A 451 -15.94 29.16 15.52
C THR A 451 -15.56 28.44 14.22
N LEU A 452 -15.58 29.14 13.08
CA LEU A 452 -15.14 28.61 11.78
C LEU A 452 -13.62 28.66 11.62
N LEU A 453 -12.94 29.51 12.39
CA LEU A 453 -11.50 29.68 12.33
C LEU A 453 -10.78 28.59 13.14
N PRO A 454 -9.53 28.26 12.81
CA PRO A 454 -8.68 27.46 13.69
C PRO A 454 -8.57 28.13 15.06
N THR A 455 -8.51 27.32 16.12
CA THR A 455 -8.55 27.79 17.52
C THR A 455 -7.48 28.82 17.85
N ALA A 456 -6.26 28.65 17.30
CA ALA A 456 -5.20 29.66 17.43
C ALA A 456 -5.56 31.03 16.84
N THR A 457 -6.42 31.06 15.81
CA THR A 457 -6.92 32.30 15.22
C THR A 457 -8.08 32.86 16.05
N ALA A 458 -8.95 32.01 16.52
CA ALA A 458 -10.08 32.39 17.34
C ALA A 458 -9.66 32.97 18.70
N SER A 459 -8.54 32.50 19.29
CA SER A 459 -8.01 33.02 20.56
C SER A 459 -7.46 34.45 20.50
N ILE A 460 -7.25 35.01 19.32
CA ILE A 460 -6.85 36.42 19.11
C ILE A 460 -8.03 37.35 19.30
N PHE A 461 -9.23 36.88 19.02
CA PHE A 461 -10.47 37.62 19.09
C PHE A 461 -11.30 37.05 20.23
N GLU A 462 -11.49 37.83 21.29
CA GLU A 462 -12.33 37.42 22.41
C GLU A 462 -13.81 37.31 21.96
N PRO A 463 -14.49 36.17 22.19
CA PRO A 463 -15.92 36.11 21.93
C PRO A 463 -16.63 37.07 22.89
N SER A 464 -17.59 37.81 22.39
CA SER A 464 -18.36 38.76 23.15
C SER A 464 -19.54 38.14 23.90
N LEU A 465 -19.98 36.98 23.51
CA LEU A 465 -21.22 36.34 23.93
C LEU A 465 -21.03 34.89 24.36
N VAL A 466 -21.76 34.45 25.42
CA VAL A 466 -21.80 33.07 25.84
C VAL A 466 -23.25 32.55 25.74
N PRO A 467 -23.53 31.44 25.05
CA PRO A 467 -24.86 30.84 24.96
C PRO A 467 -25.19 30.15 26.28
N MET A 468 -26.37 30.51 26.85
CA MET A 468 -26.85 29.98 28.15
C MET A 468 -27.86 28.85 28.00
N THR A 469 -28.37 28.60 26.77
CA THR A 469 -29.35 27.55 26.52
C THR A 469 -28.88 26.58 25.46
N LEU A 470 -29.36 25.34 25.51
CA LEU A 470 -29.06 24.31 24.48
C LEU A 470 -29.47 24.73 23.05
N PHE A 471 -30.55 25.55 22.94
CA PHE A 471 -31.01 26.06 21.65
C PHE A 471 -30.06 27.14 21.08
N ALA A 472 -29.42 27.92 21.91
CA ALA A 472 -28.40 28.90 21.49
C ALA A 472 -27.03 28.21 21.26
N GLU A 473 -26.73 27.17 22.02
CA GLU A 473 -25.48 26.39 21.89
C GLU A 473 -25.46 25.49 20.63
N ALA A 474 -26.60 24.85 20.32
CA ALA A 474 -26.65 23.92 19.19
C ALA A 474 -26.18 24.56 17.88
N PRO A 475 -26.64 25.75 17.43
CA PRO A 475 -26.13 26.39 16.24
C PRO A 475 -24.62 26.66 16.31
N VAL A 476 -24.11 27.09 17.46
CA VAL A 476 -22.66 27.39 17.69
C VAL A 476 -21.78 26.16 17.40
N LEU A 477 -22.28 24.97 17.62
CA LEU A 477 -21.54 23.72 17.39
C LEU A 477 -21.83 23.12 16.03
N TRP A 478 -23.10 23.07 15.62
CA TRP A 478 -23.48 22.33 14.41
C TRP A 478 -23.24 23.09 13.12
N VAL A 479 -23.43 24.39 13.06
CA VAL A 479 -23.22 25.17 11.83
C VAL A 479 -21.75 25.16 11.41
N PRO A 480 -20.77 25.40 12.32
CA PRO A 480 -19.36 25.24 11.98
C PRO A 480 -19.02 23.82 11.52
N LEU A 481 -19.59 22.79 12.17
CA LEU A 481 -19.35 21.40 11.77
C LEU A 481 -19.83 21.13 10.34
N VAL A 482 -21.03 21.61 9.98
CA VAL A 482 -21.56 21.51 8.60
C VAL A 482 -20.68 22.27 7.62
N ALA A 483 -20.23 23.48 7.97
CA ALA A 483 -19.33 24.27 7.14
C ALA A 483 -17.99 23.55 6.90
N TRP A 484 -17.41 22.94 7.93
CA TRP A 484 -16.17 22.17 7.82
C TRP A 484 -16.36 20.89 7.01
N ILE A 485 -17.39 20.10 7.27
CA ILE A 485 -17.70 18.86 6.50
C ILE A 485 -17.91 19.20 5.03
N GLY A 486 -18.66 20.27 4.74
CA GLY A 486 -18.89 20.74 3.38
C GLY A 486 -17.58 21.19 2.70
N THR A 487 -16.76 21.97 3.39
CA THR A 487 -15.45 22.44 2.90
C THR A 487 -14.52 21.28 2.61
N LEU A 488 -14.36 20.34 3.56
CA LEU A 488 -13.54 19.13 3.39
C LEU A 488 -14.01 18.28 2.19
N THR A 489 -15.34 18.13 2.05
CA THR A 489 -15.93 17.39 0.93
C THR A 489 -15.66 18.07 -0.41
N ILE A 490 -15.78 19.39 -0.49
CA ILE A 490 -15.54 20.18 -1.71
C ILE A 490 -14.06 20.09 -2.09
N ILE A 491 -13.15 20.28 -1.15
CA ILE A 491 -11.70 20.22 -1.40
C ILE A 491 -11.29 18.79 -1.79
N LEU A 492 -11.83 17.77 -1.12
CA LEU A 492 -11.57 16.39 -1.49
C LEU A 492 -12.03 16.10 -2.93
N LYS A 493 -13.24 16.54 -3.30
CA LYS A 493 -13.74 16.42 -4.69
C LYS A 493 -12.85 17.19 -5.68
N ALA A 494 -12.34 18.36 -5.31
CA ALA A 494 -11.40 19.11 -6.15
C ALA A 494 -10.09 18.35 -6.39
N LEU A 495 -9.58 17.69 -5.37
CA LEU A 495 -8.35 16.91 -5.47
C LEU A 495 -8.55 15.55 -6.14
N LEU A 496 -9.76 14.98 -6.08
CA LEU A 496 -10.12 13.76 -6.79
C LEU A 496 -10.55 14.02 -8.24
N ALA A 497 -10.86 15.27 -8.61
CA ALA A 497 -11.23 15.62 -9.98
C ALA A 497 -10.18 15.15 -10.99
N ARG A 498 -10.61 14.77 -12.18
CA ARG A 498 -9.71 14.30 -13.23
C ARG A 498 -8.63 15.36 -13.50
N PRO A 499 -7.34 14.97 -13.56
CA PRO A 499 -6.30 15.89 -13.98
C PRO A 499 -6.58 16.35 -15.42
N ARG A 500 -6.15 17.57 -15.74
CA ARG A 500 -6.08 17.98 -17.13
C ARG A 500 -4.96 17.19 -17.79
N ILE A 501 -5.32 16.05 -18.41
CA ILE A 501 -4.38 15.27 -19.18
C ILE A 501 -4.07 16.08 -20.43
N PRO A 502 -2.77 16.23 -20.83
CA PRO A 502 -2.44 16.78 -22.13
C PRO A 502 -3.26 16.06 -23.20
N LEU A 503 -3.70 16.79 -24.24
CA LEU A 503 -4.44 16.17 -25.32
C LEU A 503 -3.72 14.89 -25.76
N SER A 504 -4.46 13.78 -25.82
CA SER A 504 -3.99 12.54 -26.43
C SER A 504 -3.55 12.88 -27.86
N SER A 505 -2.38 12.38 -28.25
CA SER A 505 -1.96 12.47 -29.64
C SER A 505 -3.01 11.77 -30.53
N PRO A 506 -3.25 12.24 -31.74
CA PRO A 506 -4.14 11.51 -32.66
C PRO A 506 -3.62 10.11 -32.93
N LEU A 507 -4.51 9.15 -33.14
CA LEU A 507 -4.13 7.77 -33.48
C LEU A 507 -3.29 7.72 -34.78
N GLU A 508 -3.57 8.64 -35.72
CA GLU A 508 -2.82 8.77 -36.97
C GLU A 508 -1.32 9.05 -36.75
N SER A 509 -0.93 9.58 -35.59
CA SER A 509 0.47 9.79 -35.25
C SER A 509 1.18 8.54 -34.72
N LEU A 510 0.46 7.60 -34.15
CA LEU A 510 1.00 6.34 -33.65
C LEU A 510 1.09 5.25 -34.73
N THR A 511 0.09 5.17 -35.61
CA THR A 511 0.02 4.13 -36.64
C THR A 511 1.29 4.04 -37.52
N PRO A 512 1.90 5.15 -37.97
CA PRO A 512 3.16 5.07 -38.72
C PRO A 512 4.33 4.46 -37.92
N LEU A 513 4.40 4.75 -36.62
CA LEU A 513 5.43 4.18 -35.73
C LEU A 513 5.20 2.68 -35.54
N LEU A 514 3.95 2.25 -35.36
CA LEU A 514 3.59 0.82 -35.25
C LEU A 514 3.99 0.05 -36.52
N ARG A 515 3.79 0.64 -37.72
CA ARG A 515 4.21 0.03 -38.99
C ARG A 515 5.73 0.02 -39.13
N ALA A 516 6.39 1.12 -38.82
CA ALA A 516 7.85 1.25 -39.01
C ALA A 516 8.65 0.36 -38.05
N HIS A 517 8.31 0.34 -36.78
CA HIS A 517 9.13 -0.29 -35.71
C HIS A 517 8.46 -1.52 -35.08
N GLY A 518 7.15 -1.68 -35.30
CA GLY A 518 6.37 -2.67 -34.53
C GLY A 518 6.16 -2.27 -33.07
N ALA A 519 5.46 -3.10 -32.32
CA ALA A 519 5.30 -3.01 -30.86
C ALA A 519 4.98 -4.41 -30.29
N GLY A 520 5.80 -5.38 -30.63
CA GLY A 520 5.56 -6.78 -30.31
C GLY A 520 4.38 -7.41 -31.08
N THR A 521 4.01 -8.59 -30.66
CA THR A 521 2.94 -9.38 -31.30
C THR A 521 1.55 -8.81 -31.08
N LEU A 522 1.35 -8.06 -29.98
CA LEU A 522 0.08 -7.42 -29.62
C LEU A 522 -0.01 -5.97 -30.10
N GLY A 523 1.00 -5.49 -30.85
CA GLY A 523 1.18 -4.09 -31.23
C GLY A 523 -0.04 -3.44 -31.87
N TRP A 524 -0.76 -4.15 -32.73
CA TRP A 524 -1.92 -3.61 -33.44
C TRP A 524 -3.15 -3.36 -32.56
N MET A 525 -3.25 -3.99 -31.36
CA MET A 525 -4.30 -3.72 -30.39
C MET A 525 -4.26 -2.28 -29.84
N GLN A 526 -3.14 -1.57 -30.03
CA GLN A 526 -2.99 -0.17 -29.68
C GLN A 526 -3.89 0.76 -30.50
N THR A 527 -4.34 0.32 -31.68
CA THR A 527 -5.20 1.10 -32.57
C THR A 527 -6.68 1.08 -32.19
N TRP A 528 -7.05 0.28 -31.18
CA TRP A 528 -8.45 0.11 -30.77
C TRP A 528 -9.01 1.31 -30.03
N ASP A 529 -10.31 1.50 -30.17
CA ASP A 529 -11.06 2.57 -29.53
C ASP A 529 -10.94 2.54 -27.98
N GLY A 530 -11.03 3.72 -27.39
CA GLY A 530 -10.93 3.90 -25.94
C GLY A 530 -9.51 3.97 -25.41
N ASN A 531 -8.49 3.76 -26.23
CA ASN A 531 -7.10 3.99 -25.90
C ASN A 531 -6.74 5.46 -26.08
N GLN A 532 -5.87 5.97 -25.20
CA GLN A 532 -5.22 7.27 -25.35
C GLN A 532 -3.84 7.05 -25.96
N VAL A 533 -3.38 7.97 -26.78
CA VAL A 533 -2.12 7.85 -27.49
C VAL A 533 -1.11 8.86 -26.93
N TRP A 534 0.08 8.41 -26.67
CA TRP A 534 1.25 9.23 -26.42
C TRP A 534 2.28 8.99 -27.54
N VAL A 535 2.80 10.08 -28.08
CA VAL A 535 3.95 10.07 -28.99
C VAL A 535 5.01 11.00 -28.38
N SER A 536 6.27 10.58 -28.48
CA SER A 536 7.39 11.38 -27.97
C SER A 536 7.48 12.72 -28.71
N PRO A 537 8.02 13.77 -28.07
CA PRO A 537 8.21 15.06 -28.74
C PRO A 537 9.08 15.01 -30.00
N SER A 538 10.01 14.05 -30.06
CA SER A 538 10.84 13.79 -31.25
C SER A 538 10.09 13.02 -32.35
N GLY A 539 8.95 12.41 -32.06
CA GLY A 539 8.22 11.55 -32.98
C GLY A 539 8.85 10.15 -33.18
N GLU A 540 9.83 9.78 -32.38
CA GLU A 540 10.61 8.51 -32.53
C GLU A 540 10.08 7.36 -31.68
N ALA A 541 9.21 7.64 -30.73
CA ALA A 541 8.58 6.63 -29.90
C ALA A 541 7.11 6.96 -29.65
N GLY A 542 6.29 5.92 -29.45
CA GLY A 542 4.87 6.09 -29.15
C GLY A 542 4.26 4.86 -28.50
N VAL A 543 3.14 5.05 -27.81
CA VAL A 543 2.37 3.97 -27.21
C VAL A 543 0.93 4.39 -26.95
N ALA A 544 0.03 3.43 -27.11
CA ALA A 544 -1.33 3.59 -26.61
C ALA A 544 -1.44 3.12 -25.16
N TYR A 545 -2.19 3.86 -24.35
CA TYR A 545 -2.39 3.56 -22.95
C TYR A 545 -3.82 3.86 -22.49
N ARG A 546 -4.25 3.25 -21.39
CA ARG A 546 -5.49 3.60 -20.68
C ARG A 546 -5.18 4.31 -19.38
N GLY A 547 -5.77 5.50 -19.22
CA GLY A 547 -5.71 6.25 -17.97
C GLY A 547 -6.78 5.77 -17.00
N SER A 548 -6.44 4.96 -16.00
CA SER A 548 -7.37 4.43 -15.01
C SER A 548 -6.80 4.50 -13.61
N GLY A 549 -7.59 4.96 -12.63
CA GLY A 549 -7.19 4.97 -11.21
C GLY A 549 -5.90 5.73 -10.89
N GLY A 550 -5.48 6.67 -11.78
CA GLY A 550 -4.20 7.38 -11.64
C GLY A 550 -3.00 6.61 -12.18
N VAL A 551 -3.23 5.62 -13.03
CA VAL A 551 -2.22 4.81 -13.73
C VAL A 551 -2.32 5.07 -15.23
N ALA A 552 -1.20 5.25 -15.91
CA ALA A 552 -1.08 5.16 -17.36
C ALA A 552 -0.65 3.73 -17.70
N LEU A 553 -1.63 2.89 -18.03
CA LEU A 553 -1.45 1.47 -18.32
C LEU A 553 -1.27 1.28 -19.81
N THR A 554 -0.08 0.90 -20.29
CA THR A 554 0.12 0.61 -21.73
C THR A 554 -0.67 -0.61 -22.16
N VAL A 555 -0.99 -0.68 -23.44
CA VAL A 555 -1.69 -1.85 -24.00
C VAL A 555 -0.71 -3.02 -24.16
N THR A 556 0.50 -2.73 -24.64
CA THR A 556 1.59 -3.65 -24.87
C THR A 556 2.91 -2.88 -24.94
N ASP A 557 3.91 -3.36 -25.70
CA ASP A 557 5.19 -2.68 -25.92
C ASP A 557 5.01 -1.28 -26.52
N LEU A 558 6.00 -0.44 -26.27
CA LEU A 558 6.14 0.81 -26.97
C LEU A 558 6.62 0.55 -28.40
N ALA A 559 6.17 1.36 -29.35
CA ALA A 559 6.80 1.45 -30.67
C ALA A 559 7.98 2.43 -30.55
N TYR A 560 9.19 2.00 -30.87
CA TYR A 560 10.41 2.80 -30.78
C TYR A 560 11.48 2.32 -31.78
N GLU A 561 12.41 3.20 -32.10
CA GLU A 561 13.57 2.85 -32.95
C GLU A 561 14.47 1.81 -32.27
N PRO A 562 14.92 0.76 -32.94
CA PRO A 562 15.78 -0.27 -32.36
C PRO A 562 16.97 0.30 -31.57
N GLY A 563 17.19 -0.22 -30.36
CA GLY A 563 18.23 0.23 -29.43
C GLY A 563 17.87 1.45 -28.56
N LYS A 564 16.68 2.09 -28.72
CA LYS A 564 16.23 3.24 -27.92
C LYS A 564 15.19 2.89 -26.85
N ALA A 565 15.10 1.64 -26.42
CA ALA A 565 14.10 1.17 -25.46
C ALA A 565 14.13 1.96 -24.13
N SER A 566 15.31 2.11 -23.52
CA SER A 566 15.48 2.85 -22.26
C SER A 566 15.07 4.33 -22.38
N GLU A 567 15.40 4.97 -23.52
CA GLU A 567 15.01 6.36 -23.80
C GLU A 567 13.48 6.48 -23.94
N ALA A 568 12.83 5.58 -24.68
CA ALA A 568 11.38 5.55 -24.84
C ALA A 568 10.67 5.34 -23.50
N ILE A 569 11.16 4.42 -22.65
CA ILE A 569 10.65 4.21 -21.29
C ILE A 569 10.78 5.48 -20.44
N ALA A 570 11.95 6.14 -20.46
CA ALA A 570 12.21 7.35 -19.70
C ALA A 570 11.30 8.50 -20.14
N GLN A 571 11.11 8.69 -21.45
CA GLN A 571 10.24 9.74 -22.00
C GLN A 571 8.76 9.48 -21.66
N PHE A 572 8.25 8.25 -21.80
CA PHE A 572 6.89 7.89 -21.42
C PHE A 572 6.67 8.02 -19.90
N SER A 573 7.64 7.57 -19.09
CA SER A 573 7.59 7.71 -17.64
C SER A 573 7.53 9.17 -17.21
N SER A 574 8.31 10.04 -17.84
CA SER A 574 8.31 11.48 -17.61
C SER A 574 6.95 12.10 -17.96
N PHE A 575 6.38 11.77 -19.12
CA PHE A 575 5.06 12.20 -19.55
C PHE A 575 3.97 11.77 -18.55
N ALA A 576 3.92 10.47 -18.19
CA ALA A 576 2.94 9.95 -17.25
C ALA A 576 3.04 10.65 -15.88
N SER A 577 4.27 10.80 -15.37
CA SER A 577 4.54 11.48 -14.10
C SER A 577 4.12 12.95 -14.14
N ALA A 578 4.42 13.67 -15.22
CA ALA A 578 3.99 15.05 -15.42
C ALA A 578 2.46 15.19 -15.47
N SER A 579 1.80 14.20 -16.05
CA SER A 579 0.33 14.10 -16.12
C SER A 579 -0.32 13.60 -14.81
N GLY A 580 0.46 13.27 -13.79
CA GLY A 580 -0.04 12.75 -12.51
C GLY A 580 -0.45 11.29 -12.54
N LEU A 581 -0.01 10.58 -13.54
CA LEU A 581 -0.25 9.16 -13.71
C LEU A 581 1.00 8.37 -13.30
N THR A 582 0.79 7.20 -12.74
CA THR A 582 1.86 6.22 -12.53
C THR A 582 2.03 5.42 -13.81
N PRO A 583 3.20 5.42 -14.47
CA PRO A 583 3.40 4.59 -15.64
C PRO A 583 3.41 3.11 -15.26
N ALA A 584 2.76 2.29 -16.09
CA ALA A 584 2.79 0.84 -15.97
C ALA A 584 2.84 0.25 -17.37
N LEU A 585 3.92 -0.47 -17.68
CA LEU A 585 4.08 -1.16 -18.95
C LEU A 585 3.47 -2.56 -18.80
N TYR A 586 2.36 -2.81 -19.49
CA TYR A 586 1.59 -4.05 -19.34
C TYR A 586 1.69 -4.91 -20.60
N SER A 587 1.74 -6.22 -20.43
CA SER A 587 1.86 -7.20 -21.51
C SER A 587 3.04 -6.94 -22.44
N VAL A 588 4.19 -6.55 -21.87
CA VAL A 588 5.40 -6.25 -22.63
C VAL A 588 6.29 -7.48 -22.77
N HIS A 589 7.04 -7.55 -23.87
CA HIS A 589 7.98 -8.63 -24.16
C HIS A 589 9.30 -8.45 -23.40
N GLU A 590 10.13 -9.50 -23.40
CA GLU A 590 11.39 -9.59 -22.64
C GLU A 590 12.34 -8.42 -22.94
N GLU A 591 12.46 -7.98 -24.19
CA GLU A 591 13.36 -6.90 -24.56
C GLU A 591 13.04 -5.60 -23.80
N LEU A 592 11.77 -5.16 -23.85
CA LEU A 592 11.33 -3.96 -23.16
C LEU A 592 11.33 -4.16 -21.63
N ALA A 593 10.98 -5.36 -21.16
CA ALA A 593 11.04 -5.71 -19.75
C ALA A 593 12.48 -5.68 -19.22
N GLN A 594 13.45 -6.13 -20.00
CA GLN A 594 14.88 -6.08 -19.66
C GLN A 594 15.38 -4.62 -19.59
N ALA A 595 15.03 -3.80 -20.58
CA ALA A 595 15.36 -2.37 -20.55
C ALA A 595 14.74 -1.67 -19.31
N ALA A 596 13.50 -2.00 -18.97
CA ALA A 596 12.86 -1.49 -17.75
C ALA A 596 13.54 -2.00 -16.49
N ARG A 597 14.03 -3.23 -16.45
CA ARG A 597 14.79 -3.80 -15.33
C ARG A 597 16.12 -3.08 -15.14
N GLU A 598 16.82 -2.75 -16.20
CA GLU A 598 18.06 -1.97 -16.17
C GLU A 598 17.82 -0.55 -15.64
N GLU A 599 16.65 0.04 -15.93
CA GLU A 599 16.18 1.29 -15.34
C GLU A 599 15.70 1.11 -13.89
N GLY A 600 15.77 -0.10 -13.32
CA GLY A 600 15.42 -0.42 -11.94
C GLY A 600 13.92 -0.55 -11.67
N TRP A 601 13.13 -0.79 -12.69
CA TRP A 601 11.71 -1.09 -12.52
C TRP A 601 11.51 -2.50 -11.97
N THR A 602 10.41 -2.69 -11.27
CA THR A 602 9.98 -4.01 -10.81
C THR A 602 9.26 -4.71 -11.94
N ILE A 603 9.74 -5.90 -12.28
CA ILE A 603 9.19 -6.72 -13.36
C ILE A 603 8.47 -7.93 -12.77
N MET A 604 7.29 -8.23 -13.32
CA MET A 604 6.46 -9.37 -12.91
C MET A 604 5.88 -10.03 -14.16
N GLN A 605 6.02 -11.36 -14.28
CA GLN A 605 5.34 -12.09 -15.36
C GLN A 605 3.83 -12.08 -15.14
N VAL A 606 3.06 -11.72 -16.18
CA VAL A 606 1.59 -11.59 -16.11
C VAL A 606 0.86 -12.51 -17.08
N ALA A 607 1.53 -13.02 -18.09
CA ALA A 607 0.93 -13.94 -19.07
C ALA A 607 2.01 -14.78 -19.77
N GLU A 608 1.58 -15.82 -20.43
CA GLU A 608 2.35 -16.54 -21.44
C GLU A 608 1.66 -16.45 -22.78
N GLU A 609 2.43 -16.08 -23.79
CA GLU A 609 1.99 -16.07 -25.19
C GLU A 609 2.38 -17.36 -25.89
N SER A 610 1.52 -17.85 -26.79
CA SER A 610 1.74 -19.06 -27.57
C SER A 610 2.03 -18.70 -29.01
N LEU A 611 3.23 -19.01 -29.49
CA LEU A 611 3.73 -18.66 -30.83
C LEU A 611 3.96 -19.90 -31.70
N LEU A 612 3.51 -19.86 -32.94
CA LEU A 612 3.82 -20.85 -33.94
C LEU A 612 4.88 -20.27 -34.89
N ASP A 613 6.01 -20.93 -34.99
CA ASP A 613 7.03 -20.62 -35.99
C ASP A 613 6.56 -21.21 -37.31
N LEU A 614 6.32 -20.36 -38.31
CA LEU A 614 5.72 -20.77 -39.59
C LEU A 614 6.69 -21.43 -40.59
N PRO A 615 7.95 -21.02 -40.69
CA PRO A 615 8.89 -21.65 -41.61
C PRO A 615 9.05 -23.14 -41.33
N GLY A 616 8.68 -23.98 -42.32
CA GLY A 616 8.73 -25.43 -42.17
C GLY A 616 7.61 -26.06 -41.33
N LEU A 617 6.62 -25.29 -40.90
CA LEU A 617 5.48 -25.85 -40.20
C LEU A 617 4.72 -26.87 -41.03
N ALA A 618 4.50 -28.04 -40.51
CA ALA A 618 3.68 -29.07 -41.13
C ALA A 618 2.90 -29.81 -40.05
N PHE A 619 1.58 -29.83 -40.17
CA PHE A 619 0.71 -30.58 -39.26
C PHE A 619 0.74 -32.08 -39.54
N LYS A 620 1.93 -32.72 -39.33
CA LYS A 620 2.17 -34.14 -39.58
C LYS A 620 2.41 -34.91 -38.26
N GLY A 621 2.15 -36.23 -38.29
CA GLY A 621 2.41 -37.08 -37.11
C GLY A 621 1.31 -37.09 -36.05
N LYS A 622 1.49 -37.88 -34.97
CA LYS A 622 0.54 -38.07 -33.90
C LYS A 622 0.34 -36.78 -33.06
N ALA A 623 1.36 -35.93 -33.01
CA ALA A 623 1.34 -34.71 -32.24
C ALA A 623 0.28 -33.70 -32.71
N TYR A 624 -0.07 -33.70 -34.00
CA TYR A 624 -1.05 -32.77 -34.58
C TYR A 624 -2.35 -33.51 -35.02
N GLN A 625 -2.67 -34.62 -34.35
CA GLN A 625 -3.83 -35.42 -34.73
C GLN A 625 -5.14 -34.64 -34.67
N ASP A 626 -5.32 -33.81 -33.66
CA ASP A 626 -6.55 -33.03 -33.48
C ASP A 626 -6.74 -32.03 -34.63
N VAL A 627 -5.70 -31.27 -34.99
CA VAL A 627 -5.72 -30.28 -36.09
C VAL A 627 -6.00 -30.96 -37.43
N ARG A 628 -5.30 -32.10 -37.72
CA ARG A 628 -5.55 -32.87 -38.96
C ARG A 628 -6.94 -33.45 -39.01
N THR A 629 -7.46 -33.95 -37.87
CA THR A 629 -8.82 -34.48 -37.81
C THR A 629 -9.84 -33.38 -38.08
N ALA A 630 -9.61 -32.14 -37.53
CA ALA A 630 -10.42 -30.99 -37.81
C ALA A 630 -10.40 -30.63 -39.32
N MET A 631 -9.24 -30.57 -39.96
CA MET A 631 -9.10 -30.28 -41.41
C MET A 631 -9.78 -31.34 -42.28
N ASN A 632 -9.57 -32.63 -41.99
CA ASN A 632 -10.19 -33.71 -42.73
C ASN A 632 -11.71 -33.79 -42.54
N HIS A 633 -12.20 -33.40 -41.38
CA HIS A 633 -13.63 -33.35 -41.08
C HIS A 633 -14.29 -32.21 -41.82
N ALA A 634 -13.68 -30.99 -41.85
CA ALA A 634 -14.15 -29.86 -42.62
C ALA A 634 -14.39 -30.22 -44.10
N SER A 635 -13.42 -30.88 -44.73
CA SER A 635 -13.53 -31.33 -46.11
C SER A 635 -14.68 -32.35 -46.37
N ARG A 636 -15.09 -33.12 -45.36
CA ARG A 636 -16.24 -34.06 -45.46
C ARG A 636 -17.58 -33.38 -45.26
N GLU A 637 -17.61 -32.35 -44.45
CA GLU A 637 -18.81 -31.59 -44.12
C GLU A 637 -19.06 -30.41 -45.07
N GLY A 638 -18.21 -30.25 -46.12
CA GLY A 638 -18.30 -29.12 -47.03
C GLY A 638 -18.00 -27.75 -46.40
N VAL A 639 -17.23 -27.72 -45.28
CA VAL A 639 -16.90 -26.48 -44.60
C VAL A 639 -15.60 -25.91 -45.12
N GLU A 640 -15.64 -24.68 -45.62
CA GLU A 640 -14.48 -23.94 -46.14
C GLU A 640 -14.02 -22.86 -45.18
N ALA A 641 -12.73 -22.48 -45.25
CA ALA A 641 -12.16 -21.33 -44.54
C ALA A 641 -12.00 -20.19 -45.52
N VAL A 642 -12.71 -19.08 -45.28
CA VAL A 642 -12.75 -17.93 -46.18
C VAL A 642 -12.21 -16.69 -45.47
N TRP A 643 -11.17 -16.09 -46.09
CA TRP A 643 -10.62 -14.81 -45.66
C TRP A 643 -11.50 -13.66 -46.14
N THR A 644 -11.71 -12.68 -45.26
CA THR A 644 -12.40 -11.43 -45.53
C THR A 644 -11.87 -10.31 -44.63
N THR A 645 -12.30 -9.09 -44.87
CA THR A 645 -12.19 -7.96 -43.97
C THR A 645 -13.60 -7.55 -43.51
N TRP A 646 -13.73 -6.71 -42.48
CA TRP A 646 -15.05 -6.25 -42.08
C TRP A 646 -15.77 -5.46 -43.15
N GLU A 647 -15.02 -4.68 -43.94
CA GLU A 647 -15.57 -3.89 -45.07
C GLU A 647 -16.07 -4.75 -46.23
N GLU A 648 -15.31 -5.80 -46.57
CA GLU A 648 -15.63 -6.70 -47.66
C GLU A 648 -16.66 -7.79 -47.25
N CYS A 649 -16.84 -7.97 -45.95
CA CYS A 649 -17.71 -9.01 -45.40
C CYS A 649 -19.19 -8.74 -45.79
N PRO A 650 -19.90 -9.68 -46.42
CA PRO A 650 -21.31 -9.56 -46.74
C PRO A 650 -22.19 -9.25 -45.48
N ALA A 651 -23.21 -8.45 -45.64
CA ALA A 651 -24.10 -8.04 -44.51
C ALA A 651 -24.62 -9.25 -43.74
N GLY A 652 -25.12 -10.27 -44.43
CA GLY A 652 -25.60 -11.49 -43.78
C GLY A 652 -24.52 -12.29 -43.02
N TRP A 653 -23.25 -12.17 -43.38
CA TRP A 653 -22.15 -12.73 -42.61
C TRP A 653 -21.84 -11.91 -41.36
N ARG A 654 -21.82 -10.57 -41.49
CA ARG A 654 -21.67 -9.65 -40.35
C ARG A 654 -22.76 -9.89 -39.28
N ASP A 655 -24.00 -10.10 -39.70
CA ASP A 655 -25.09 -10.40 -38.78
C ASP A 655 -24.88 -11.74 -38.07
N GLN A 656 -24.46 -12.80 -38.81
CA GLN A 656 -24.14 -14.09 -38.20
C GLN A 656 -22.97 -14.01 -37.24
N ILE A 657 -21.87 -13.29 -37.58
CA ILE A 657 -20.70 -13.08 -36.73
C ILE A 657 -21.14 -12.36 -35.44
N THR A 658 -21.98 -11.33 -35.58
CA THR A 658 -22.49 -10.57 -34.41
C THR A 658 -23.33 -11.46 -33.50
N VAL A 659 -24.21 -12.31 -34.06
CA VAL A 659 -25.02 -13.25 -33.27
C VAL A 659 -24.15 -14.28 -32.55
N ILE A 660 -23.14 -14.84 -33.22
CA ILE A 660 -22.18 -15.79 -32.62
C ILE A 660 -21.46 -15.13 -31.46
N SER A 661 -21.03 -13.86 -31.63
CA SER A 661 -20.33 -13.09 -30.63
C SER A 661 -21.20 -12.78 -29.42
N ASN A 662 -22.41 -12.30 -29.63
CA ASN A 662 -23.35 -11.98 -28.54
C ASN A 662 -23.74 -13.23 -27.77
N THR A 663 -24.06 -14.35 -28.46
CA THR A 663 -24.37 -15.62 -27.80
C THR A 663 -23.22 -16.11 -26.92
N TRP A 664 -21.99 -15.97 -27.41
CA TRP A 664 -20.79 -16.35 -26.64
C TRP A 664 -20.63 -15.44 -25.40
N SER A 665 -20.91 -14.13 -25.49
CA SER A 665 -20.84 -13.19 -24.39
C SER A 665 -21.91 -13.44 -23.34
N ASP A 666 -23.16 -13.72 -23.75
CA ASP A 666 -24.30 -13.96 -22.87
C ASP A 666 -24.15 -15.23 -22.04
N ASP A 667 -23.40 -16.22 -22.52
CA ASP A 667 -23.06 -17.47 -21.79
C ASP A 667 -22.05 -17.23 -20.65
N LYS A 668 -21.47 -16.04 -20.51
CA LYS A 668 -20.45 -15.73 -19.50
C LYS A 668 -21.04 -15.00 -18.28
N PRO A 669 -20.52 -15.26 -17.07
CA PRO A 669 -21.01 -14.62 -15.84
C PRO A 669 -20.61 -13.13 -15.72
N LEU A 670 -19.63 -12.68 -16.50
CA LEU A 670 -19.16 -11.29 -16.54
C LEU A 670 -19.41 -10.68 -17.91
N PRO A 671 -19.57 -9.34 -17.99
CA PRO A 671 -19.67 -8.67 -19.27
C PRO A 671 -18.44 -8.90 -20.13
N GLU A 672 -18.59 -8.73 -21.43
CA GLU A 672 -17.49 -8.85 -22.38
C GLU A 672 -16.30 -7.98 -21.94
N MET A 673 -15.14 -8.59 -21.84
CA MET A 673 -13.92 -7.90 -21.50
C MET A 673 -13.42 -7.09 -22.70
N SER A 674 -12.77 -5.97 -22.41
CA SER A 674 -12.14 -5.10 -23.39
C SER A 674 -10.62 -5.02 -23.14
N PHE A 675 -9.97 -4.00 -23.61
CA PHE A 675 -8.56 -3.67 -23.44
C PHE A 675 -7.64 -4.46 -24.38
N THR A 676 -7.22 -5.67 -24.06
CA THR A 676 -6.43 -6.56 -24.91
C THR A 676 -7.23 -7.78 -25.40
N LEU A 677 -8.54 -7.69 -25.32
CA LEU A 677 -9.48 -8.71 -25.79
C LEU A 677 -10.49 -8.03 -26.70
N GLY A 678 -10.49 -8.41 -27.97
CA GLY A 678 -11.35 -7.85 -28.98
C GLY A 678 -12.76 -8.42 -28.97
N GLY A 679 -13.69 -7.61 -29.45
CA GLY A 679 -15.06 -7.95 -29.74
C GLY A 679 -15.44 -7.66 -31.18
N VAL A 680 -16.74 -7.52 -31.45
CA VAL A 680 -17.22 -7.18 -32.81
C VAL A 680 -16.72 -5.82 -33.31
N PRO A 681 -16.63 -4.75 -32.47
CA PRO A 681 -16.11 -3.46 -32.92
C PRO A 681 -14.68 -3.54 -33.45
N GLU A 682 -13.82 -4.34 -32.82
CA GLU A 682 -12.41 -4.47 -33.17
C GLU A 682 -12.19 -5.22 -34.50
N LEU A 683 -13.19 -5.97 -34.98
CA LEU A 683 -13.15 -6.58 -36.31
C LEU A 683 -13.14 -5.53 -37.45
N ALA A 684 -13.68 -4.33 -37.16
CA ALA A 684 -13.77 -3.24 -38.12
C ALA A 684 -12.50 -2.36 -38.17
N VAL A 685 -11.50 -2.64 -37.31
CA VAL A 685 -10.24 -1.90 -37.31
C VAL A 685 -9.46 -2.19 -38.60
N PRO A 686 -8.96 -1.16 -39.30
CA PRO A 686 -8.17 -1.35 -40.52
C PRO A 686 -7.07 -2.38 -40.37
N GLU A 687 -6.82 -3.15 -41.45
CA GLU A 687 -5.82 -4.23 -41.53
C GLU A 687 -6.12 -5.48 -40.64
N THR A 688 -7.25 -5.48 -39.92
CA THR A 688 -7.74 -6.70 -39.24
C THR A 688 -8.29 -7.67 -40.29
N ARG A 689 -7.70 -8.87 -40.34
CA ARG A 689 -8.15 -9.94 -41.24
C ARG A 689 -9.11 -10.85 -40.48
N ILE A 690 -10.18 -11.28 -41.13
CA ILE A 690 -11.19 -12.18 -40.59
C ILE A 690 -11.16 -13.50 -41.33
N LEU A 691 -11.15 -14.63 -40.65
CA LEU A 691 -11.26 -15.94 -41.23
C LEU A 691 -12.53 -16.61 -40.67
N VAL A 692 -13.44 -17.01 -41.55
CA VAL A 692 -14.69 -17.68 -41.20
C VAL A 692 -14.72 -19.12 -41.66
N ALA A 693 -15.28 -20.01 -40.86
CA ALA A 693 -15.65 -21.37 -41.28
C ALA A 693 -17.09 -21.38 -41.75
N ILE A 694 -17.31 -21.60 -43.05
CA ILE A 694 -18.63 -21.49 -43.67
C ILE A 694 -18.92 -22.75 -44.50
N ASP A 695 -20.16 -23.17 -44.46
CA ASP A 695 -20.67 -24.30 -45.26
C ASP A 695 -21.28 -23.87 -46.61
N GLU A 696 -21.68 -24.83 -47.45
CA GLU A 696 -22.30 -24.60 -48.72
C GLU A 696 -23.64 -23.82 -48.61
N GLU A 697 -24.30 -23.93 -47.48
CA GLU A 697 -25.54 -23.17 -47.16
C GLU A 697 -25.29 -21.75 -46.70
N SER A 698 -24.05 -21.28 -46.71
CA SER A 698 -23.59 -19.97 -46.21
C SER A 698 -23.79 -19.77 -44.70
N THR A 699 -23.78 -20.86 -43.92
CA THR A 699 -23.85 -20.82 -42.47
C THR A 699 -22.45 -20.70 -41.87
N ILE A 700 -22.23 -19.68 -41.08
CA ILE A 700 -20.96 -19.49 -40.37
C ILE A 700 -20.96 -20.33 -39.08
N HIS A 701 -20.00 -21.27 -38.97
CA HIS A 701 -19.80 -22.12 -37.82
C HIS A 701 -18.84 -21.50 -36.78
N ALA A 702 -17.84 -20.76 -37.25
CA ALA A 702 -16.87 -20.09 -36.38
C ALA A 702 -16.22 -18.90 -37.12
N VAL A 703 -15.68 -17.99 -36.32
CA VAL A 703 -14.94 -16.81 -36.78
C VAL A 703 -13.68 -16.65 -35.93
N THR A 704 -12.60 -16.26 -36.59
CA THR A 704 -11.36 -15.81 -35.96
C THR A 704 -10.91 -14.51 -36.61
N SER A 705 -10.32 -13.60 -35.80
CA SER A 705 -9.69 -12.37 -36.30
C SER A 705 -8.18 -12.42 -36.11
N TRP A 706 -7.48 -11.76 -37.02
CA TRP A 706 -6.03 -11.79 -37.11
C TRP A 706 -5.50 -10.38 -37.32
N LEU A 707 -4.65 -9.94 -36.38
CA LEU A 707 -4.03 -8.63 -36.37
C LEU A 707 -2.61 -8.73 -36.97
N PRO A 708 -2.16 -7.75 -37.77
CA PRO A 708 -0.82 -7.78 -38.34
C PRO A 708 0.26 -7.56 -37.27
N ILE A 709 1.35 -8.30 -37.37
CA ILE A 709 2.57 -8.09 -36.58
C ILE A 709 3.58 -7.40 -37.50
N TYR A 710 3.92 -6.16 -37.16
CA TYR A 710 4.89 -5.37 -37.93
C TYR A 710 6.30 -5.47 -37.33
N ARG A 711 7.30 -5.51 -38.22
CA ARG A 711 8.73 -5.36 -37.92
C ARG A 711 9.41 -4.71 -39.11
N ASP A 712 10.17 -3.62 -38.87
CA ASP A 712 10.96 -2.92 -39.90
C ASP A 712 10.17 -2.57 -41.18
N GLY A 713 8.94 -2.09 -41.00
CA GLY A 713 8.05 -1.66 -42.07
C GLY A 713 7.30 -2.79 -42.81
N ALA A 714 7.52 -4.05 -42.45
CA ALA A 714 6.89 -5.20 -43.09
C ALA A 714 6.01 -6.00 -42.10
N VAL A 715 4.96 -6.62 -42.62
CA VAL A 715 4.17 -7.59 -41.86
C VAL A 715 4.93 -8.90 -41.79
N VAL A 716 5.36 -9.32 -40.60
CA VAL A 716 6.11 -10.57 -40.38
C VAL A 716 5.28 -11.69 -39.80
N GLY A 717 4.05 -11.40 -39.36
CA GLY A 717 3.18 -12.41 -38.78
C GLY A 717 1.76 -11.90 -38.50
N LEU A 718 0.98 -12.77 -37.93
CA LEU A 718 -0.41 -12.48 -37.54
C LEU A 718 -0.66 -12.87 -36.07
N THR A 719 -1.46 -12.11 -35.38
CA THR A 719 -1.91 -12.39 -34.00
C THR A 719 -3.41 -12.72 -33.97
N LEU A 720 -3.75 -13.88 -33.41
CA LEU A 720 -5.12 -14.26 -33.13
C LEU A 720 -5.71 -13.37 -32.02
N ASP A 721 -6.86 -12.77 -32.24
CA ASP A 721 -7.60 -11.99 -31.26
C ASP A 721 -8.95 -12.61 -30.95
N VAL A 722 -9.97 -12.37 -31.79
CA VAL A 722 -11.30 -12.96 -31.62
C VAL A 722 -11.27 -14.42 -32.06
N MET A 723 -11.83 -15.29 -31.21
CA MET A 723 -11.97 -16.71 -31.46
C MET A 723 -13.32 -17.18 -30.91
N ARG A 724 -14.31 -17.31 -31.82
CA ARG A 724 -15.69 -17.61 -31.42
C ARG A 724 -16.34 -18.63 -32.36
N ARG A 725 -17.12 -19.53 -31.80
CA ARG A 725 -17.87 -20.54 -32.57
C ARG A 725 -19.34 -20.54 -32.16
N ARG A 726 -20.17 -20.94 -33.11
CA ARG A 726 -21.60 -21.20 -32.87
C ARG A 726 -21.75 -22.37 -31.87
N THR A 727 -22.63 -22.24 -30.89
CA THR A 727 -22.85 -23.27 -29.85
C THR A 727 -23.41 -24.55 -30.43
N THR A 728 -24.31 -24.44 -31.43
CA THR A 728 -24.94 -25.56 -32.16
C THR A 728 -24.14 -25.99 -33.41
N GLY A 729 -23.01 -25.30 -33.69
CA GLY A 729 -22.23 -25.52 -34.89
C GLY A 729 -21.25 -26.68 -34.79
N TRP A 730 -20.54 -26.90 -35.88
CA TRP A 730 -19.48 -27.87 -35.98
C TRP A 730 -18.37 -27.67 -34.95
N ARG A 731 -18.13 -28.64 -34.09
CA ARG A 731 -17.27 -28.48 -32.91
C ARG A 731 -15.80 -28.16 -33.21
N PRO A 732 -15.10 -28.82 -34.17
CA PRO A 732 -13.69 -28.58 -34.45
C PRO A 732 -13.39 -27.33 -35.31
N ALA A 733 -14.37 -26.41 -35.44
CA ALA A 733 -14.26 -25.27 -36.34
C ALA A 733 -13.08 -24.33 -35.98
N ILE A 734 -12.77 -24.17 -34.74
CA ILE A 734 -11.67 -23.28 -34.30
C ILE A 734 -10.29 -23.89 -34.61
N GLU A 735 -10.12 -25.21 -34.32
CA GLU A 735 -8.91 -25.94 -34.70
C GLU A 735 -8.66 -25.90 -36.21
N PHE A 736 -9.73 -25.99 -36.97
CA PHE A 736 -9.69 -25.90 -38.44
C PHE A 736 -9.25 -24.51 -38.88
N LEU A 737 -9.85 -23.42 -38.37
CA LEU A 737 -9.52 -22.06 -38.73
C LEU A 737 -8.09 -21.71 -38.35
N ILE A 738 -7.61 -22.04 -37.17
CA ILE A 738 -6.23 -21.80 -36.75
C ILE A 738 -5.26 -22.57 -37.65
N GLY A 739 -5.57 -23.83 -37.95
CA GLY A 739 -4.74 -24.65 -38.86
C GLY A 739 -4.66 -24.07 -40.26
N LYS A 740 -5.80 -23.61 -40.82
CA LYS A 740 -5.85 -22.94 -42.11
C LYS A 740 -5.14 -21.59 -42.12
N ALA A 741 -5.32 -20.79 -41.06
CA ALA A 741 -4.61 -19.53 -40.94
C ALA A 741 -3.08 -19.72 -40.90
N ALA A 742 -2.59 -20.74 -40.18
CA ALA A 742 -1.16 -21.01 -40.09
C ALA A 742 -0.55 -21.43 -41.44
N LEU A 743 -1.28 -22.25 -42.22
CA LEU A 743 -0.82 -22.65 -43.55
C LEU A 743 -0.86 -21.52 -44.55
N ALA A 744 -1.93 -20.69 -44.54
CA ALA A 744 -2.03 -19.51 -45.41
C ALA A 744 -0.93 -18.48 -45.10
N ALA A 745 -0.71 -18.20 -43.81
CA ALA A 745 0.34 -17.30 -43.39
C ALA A 745 1.74 -17.80 -43.76
N GLN A 746 1.96 -19.12 -43.69
CA GLN A 746 3.20 -19.75 -44.18
C GLN A 746 3.37 -19.60 -45.72
N GLU A 747 2.31 -19.78 -46.48
CA GLU A 747 2.29 -19.60 -47.92
C GLU A 747 2.56 -18.15 -48.33
N GLU A 748 2.10 -17.18 -47.50
CA GLU A 748 2.41 -15.74 -47.66
C GLU A 748 3.86 -15.41 -47.27
N GLY A 749 4.63 -16.36 -46.75
CA GLY A 749 6.02 -16.17 -46.35
C GLY A 749 6.17 -15.46 -44.98
N LEU A 750 5.12 -15.45 -44.15
CA LEU A 750 5.19 -14.91 -42.81
C LEU A 750 6.00 -15.81 -41.88
N GLU A 751 6.62 -15.21 -40.85
CA GLU A 751 7.53 -15.92 -39.94
C GLU A 751 6.81 -16.52 -38.74
N ILE A 752 5.81 -15.81 -38.19
CA ILE A 752 5.20 -16.10 -36.90
C ILE A 752 3.67 -16.01 -36.98
N LEU A 753 3.00 -16.95 -36.30
CA LEU A 753 1.58 -16.84 -35.98
C LEU A 753 1.42 -16.87 -34.46
N SER A 754 0.98 -15.77 -33.87
CA SER A 754 0.66 -15.71 -32.44
C SER A 754 -0.77 -16.19 -32.17
N LEU A 755 -0.92 -17.10 -31.26
CA LEU A 755 -2.22 -17.48 -30.69
C LEU A 755 -2.61 -16.59 -29.50
N SER A 756 -1.94 -15.44 -29.33
CA SER A 756 -2.13 -14.47 -28.25
C SER A 756 -1.75 -14.97 -26.85
N GLY A 757 -1.78 -14.09 -25.88
CA GLY A 757 -1.45 -14.40 -24.49
C GLY A 757 -2.52 -15.24 -23.79
N ALA A 758 -2.12 -16.03 -22.80
CA ALA A 758 -2.99 -16.60 -21.80
C ALA A 758 -2.75 -15.84 -20.49
N PRO A 759 -3.67 -14.93 -20.07
CA PRO A 759 -3.47 -14.13 -18.87
C PRO A 759 -3.29 -15.02 -17.63
N LEU A 760 -2.42 -14.59 -16.71
CA LEU A 760 -2.14 -15.24 -15.43
C LEU A 760 -1.55 -16.67 -15.51
N SER A 761 -1.18 -17.15 -16.69
CA SER A 761 -0.36 -18.34 -16.84
C SER A 761 1.10 -18.00 -16.56
N ARG A 762 1.79 -18.84 -15.77
CA ARG A 762 3.20 -18.65 -15.42
C ARG A 762 4.04 -19.83 -15.84
N SER A 763 5.27 -19.54 -16.24
CA SER A 763 6.31 -20.55 -16.39
C SER A 763 6.64 -21.20 -15.04
N ALA A 764 6.94 -22.49 -15.05
CA ALA A 764 7.40 -23.21 -13.85
C ALA A 764 8.74 -22.68 -13.32
N ASP A 765 9.49 -21.94 -14.15
CA ASP A 765 10.81 -21.39 -13.82
C ASP A 765 10.76 -19.99 -13.22
N ASP A 766 9.58 -19.36 -13.13
CA ASP A 766 9.45 -18.04 -12.51
C ASP A 766 9.60 -18.09 -10.98
N THR A 767 10.76 -17.68 -10.50
CA THR A 767 11.13 -17.58 -9.07
C THR A 767 10.90 -16.19 -8.48
N SER A 768 10.11 -15.33 -9.14
CA SER A 768 9.88 -13.95 -8.68
C SER A 768 9.26 -13.91 -7.28
N ALA A 769 9.67 -12.93 -6.46
CA ALA A 769 9.12 -12.71 -5.13
C ALA A 769 7.60 -12.43 -5.12
N PHE A 770 7.04 -12.04 -6.27
CA PHE A 770 5.62 -11.74 -6.47
C PHE A 770 4.82 -12.93 -7.03
N GLY A 771 5.48 -14.06 -7.29
CA GLY A 771 4.84 -15.28 -7.78
C GLY A 771 3.59 -15.70 -6.99
N PRO A 772 3.62 -15.74 -5.65
CA PRO A 772 2.45 -16.08 -4.84
C PRO A 772 1.27 -15.12 -5.02
N LEU A 773 1.53 -13.84 -5.32
CA LEU A 773 0.48 -12.85 -5.60
C LEU A 773 -0.18 -13.10 -6.97
N THR A 774 0.61 -13.42 -7.97
CA THR A 774 0.11 -13.76 -9.31
C THR A 774 -0.70 -15.05 -9.27
N ASP A 775 -0.24 -16.06 -8.53
CA ASP A 775 -0.97 -17.33 -8.32
C ASP A 775 -2.30 -17.11 -7.59
N ALA A 776 -2.31 -16.18 -6.61
CA ALA A 776 -3.54 -15.80 -5.91
C ALA A 776 -4.52 -15.11 -6.86
N LEU A 777 -4.06 -14.19 -7.70
CA LEU A 777 -4.89 -13.53 -8.72
C LEU A 777 -5.41 -14.53 -9.76
N ALA A 778 -4.56 -15.47 -10.23
CA ALA A 778 -4.95 -16.53 -11.14
C ALA A 778 -6.05 -17.41 -10.53
N ALA A 779 -5.89 -17.85 -9.27
CA ALA A 779 -6.87 -18.68 -8.58
C ALA A 779 -8.23 -17.97 -8.37
N ILE A 780 -8.22 -16.64 -8.24
CA ILE A 780 -9.42 -15.81 -8.13
C ILE A 780 -10.13 -15.66 -9.47
N MET A 781 -9.37 -15.46 -10.55
CA MET A 781 -9.90 -15.17 -11.89
C MET A 781 -10.25 -16.41 -12.69
N GLU A 782 -9.64 -17.56 -12.41
CA GLU A 782 -9.84 -18.83 -13.13
C GLU A 782 -11.32 -19.27 -13.20
N PRO A 783 -12.12 -19.26 -12.10
CA PRO A 783 -13.52 -19.66 -12.14
C PRO A 783 -14.38 -18.76 -13.04
N LEU A 784 -13.90 -17.55 -13.34
CA LEU A 784 -14.64 -16.55 -14.10
C LEU A 784 -14.39 -16.66 -15.61
N TYR A 785 -13.18 -17.10 -16.04
CA TYR A 785 -12.76 -17.03 -17.43
C TYR A 785 -12.20 -18.34 -18.00
N GLY A 786 -11.85 -19.36 -17.21
CA GLY A 786 -11.36 -20.65 -17.68
C GLY A 786 -10.03 -20.56 -18.42
N PHE A 787 -9.08 -19.76 -17.93
CA PHE A 787 -7.76 -19.56 -18.58
C PHE A 787 -6.98 -20.86 -18.73
N THR A 788 -7.12 -21.79 -17.78
CA THR A 788 -6.48 -23.12 -17.85
C THR A 788 -6.97 -23.91 -19.05
N SER A 789 -8.27 -23.85 -19.37
CA SER A 789 -8.86 -24.55 -20.53
C SER A 789 -8.38 -23.92 -21.85
N LEU A 790 -8.21 -22.60 -21.91
CA LEU A 790 -7.65 -21.90 -23.07
C LEU A 790 -6.19 -22.26 -23.31
N HIS A 791 -5.38 -22.30 -22.26
CA HIS A 791 -3.98 -22.75 -22.35
C HIS A 791 -3.88 -24.19 -22.84
N ALA A 792 -4.68 -25.11 -22.29
CA ALA A 792 -4.73 -26.49 -22.72
C ALA A 792 -5.16 -26.62 -24.20
N PHE A 793 -6.08 -25.77 -24.66
CA PHE A 793 -6.50 -25.72 -26.06
C PHE A 793 -5.34 -25.32 -27.00
N LYS A 794 -4.64 -24.24 -26.68
CA LYS A 794 -3.50 -23.74 -27.48
C LYS A 794 -2.37 -24.76 -27.61
N ARG A 795 -2.12 -25.58 -26.59
CA ARG A 795 -1.10 -26.65 -26.60
C ARG A 795 -1.30 -27.72 -27.69
N LYS A 796 -2.52 -27.85 -28.26
CA LYS A 796 -2.79 -28.76 -29.39
C LYS A 796 -1.93 -28.41 -30.63
N PHE A 797 -1.58 -27.14 -30.75
CA PHE A 797 -0.77 -26.64 -31.90
C PHE A 797 0.73 -26.71 -31.63
N LYS A 798 1.17 -27.18 -30.42
CA LYS A 798 2.58 -27.26 -30.01
C LYS A 798 3.33 -25.94 -30.19
N PRO A 799 2.78 -24.83 -29.67
CA PRO A 799 3.41 -23.53 -29.78
C PRO A 799 4.68 -23.46 -28.92
N ARG A 800 5.59 -22.58 -29.31
CA ARG A 800 6.62 -22.03 -28.44
C ARG A 800 5.95 -21.05 -27.49
N THR A 801 6.31 -21.05 -26.22
CA THR A 801 5.79 -20.09 -25.23
C THR A 801 6.77 -18.94 -25.04
N GLN A 802 6.24 -17.73 -24.87
CA GLN A 802 7.00 -16.52 -24.56
C GLN A 802 6.31 -15.80 -23.40
N SER A 803 7.09 -15.38 -22.41
CA SER A 803 6.57 -14.66 -21.26
C SER A 803 6.22 -13.22 -21.61
N LEU A 804 5.11 -12.73 -21.07
CA LEU A 804 4.72 -11.32 -21.08
C LEU A 804 4.78 -10.75 -19.67
N TYR A 805 5.26 -9.52 -19.57
CA TYR A 805 5.58 -8.90 -18.30
C TYR A 805 4.77 -7.64 -18.02
N LEU A 806 4.62 -7.37 -16.74
CA LEU A 806 4.24 -6.08 -16.18
C LEU A 806 5.51 -5.43 -15.61
N ALA A 807 5.78 -4.20 -16.01
CA ALA A 807 6.86 -3.41 -15.45
C ALA A 807 6.30 -2.16 -14.79
N VAL A 808 6.70 -1.92 -13.52
CA VAL A 808 6.31 -0.75 -12.74
C VAL A 808 7.53 -0.11 -12.07
N PRO A 809 7.62 1.23 -12.04
CA PRO A 809 8.78 1.90 -11.45
C PRO A 809 8.85 1.75 -9.92
N ASP A 810 7.74 1.38 -9.28
CA ASP A 810 7.62 1.29 -7.84
C ASP A 810 6.69 0.14 -7.44
N PRO A 811 7.21 -0.90 -6.73
CA PRO A 811 6.41 -2.04 -6.30
C PRO A 811 5.24 -1.69 -5.38
N ALA A 812 5.28 -0.54 -4.67
CA ALA A 812 4.15 -0.07 -3.87
C ALA A 812 2.95 0.38 -4.73
N SER A 813 3.14 0.59 -6.03
CA SER A 813 2.06 0.90 -6.97
C SER A 813 1.30 -0.34 -7.45
N LEU A 814 1.82 -1.56 -7.21
CA LEU A 814 1.24 -2.81 -7.72
C LEU A 814 -0.25 -2.99 -7.39
N ALA A 815 -0.67 -2.64 -6.16
CA ALA A 815 -2.08 -2.72 -5.79
C ALA A 815 -2.95 -1.75 -6.63
N THR A 816 -2.47 -0.52 -6.86
CA THR A 816 -3.18 0.47 -7.67
C THR A 816 -3.17 0.08 -9.15
N VAL A 817 -2.05 -0.48 -9.63
CA VAL A 817 -1.91 -0.98 -11.00
C VAL A 817 -2.81 -2.19 -11.22
N GLY A 818 -2.90 -3.12 -10.27
CA GLY A 818 -3.82 -4.25 -10.33
C GLY A 818 -5.28 -3.83 -10.44
N LEU A 819 -5.69 -2.81 -9.66
CA LEU A 819 -7.03 -2.23 -9.79
C LEU A 819 -7.22 -1.54 -11.15
N ALA A 820 -6.21 -0.85 -11.67
CA ALA A 820 -6.27 -0.21 -12.98
C ALA A 820 -6.41 -1.24 -14.11
N ILE A 821 -5.68 -2.37 -14.04
CA ILE A 821 -5.80 -3.50 -14.96
C ILE A 821 -7.22 -4.07 -14.92
N SER A 822 -7.72 -4.37 -13.72
CA SER A 822 -9.09 -4.89 -13.55
C SER A 822 -10.14 -3.96 -14.17
N HIS A 823 -10.01 -2.66 -13.95
CA HIS A 823 -10.91 -1.66 -14.50
C HIS A 823 -10.73 -1.45 -16.01
N ALA A 824 -9.52 -1.68 -16.56
CA ALA A 824 -9.29 -1.63 -17.99
C ALA A 824 -9.98 -2.78 -18.71
N TYR A 825 -9.97 -3.98 -18.14
CA TYR A 825 -10.67 -5.15 -18.70
C TYR A 825 -12.18 -5.11 -18.50
N VAL A 826 -12.65 -4.62 -17.35
CA VAL A 826 -14.08 -4.60 -17.00
C VAL A 826 -14.49 -3.19 -16.57
N PRO A 827 -14.68 -2.25 -17.52
CA PRO A 827 -14.93 -0.84 -17.19
C PRO A 827 -16.32 -0.57 -16.61
N ARG A 828 -17.27 -1.50 -16.77
CA ARG A 828 -18.68 -1.35 -16.33
C ARG A 828 -19.10 -2.56 -15.53
N VAL A 829 -18.93 -2.51 -14.22
CA VAL A 829 -19.39 -3.55 -13.29
C VAL A 829 -20.63 -3.02 -12.56
N SER A 830 -21.73 -3.76 -12.60
CA SER A 830 -22.92 -3.42 -11.80
C SER A 830 -22.65 -3.67 -10.30
N PRO A 831 -23.37 -3.00 -9.37
CA PRO A 831 -23.22 -3.25 -7.93
C PRO A 831 -23.39 -4.72 -7.52
N ALA A 832 -24.29 -5.44 -8.21
CA ALA A 832 -24.52 -6.87 -7.97
C ALA A 832 -23.30 -7.71 -8.41
N GLN A 833 -22.70 -7.41 -9.56
CA GLN A 833 -21.49 -8.05 -10.06
C GLN A 833 -20.26 -7.74 -9.19
N THR A 834 -20.18 -6.52 -8.62
CA THR A 834 -19.15 -6.15 -7.65
C THR A 834 -19.24 -7.02 -6.41
N LEU A 835 -20.45 -7.28 -5.89
CA LEU A 835 -20.67 -8.17 -4.75
C LEU A 835 -20.24 -9.62 -5.07
N THR A 836 -20.55 -10.11 -6.26
CA THR A 836 -20.15 -11.45 -6.71
C THR A 836 -18.62 -11.55 -6.85
N LEU A 837 -17.96 -10.51 -7.37
CA LEU A 837 -16.52 -10.41 -7.44
C LEU A 837 -15.87 -10.41 -6.04
N VAL A 838 -16.38 -9.59 -5.11
CA VAL A 838 -15.88 -9.54 -3.73
C VAL A 838 -16.06 -10.90 -3.03
N ALA A 839 -17.21 -11.57 -3.23
CA ALA A 839 -17.46 -12.88 -2.66
C ALA A 839 -16.53 -13.96 -3.25
N SER A 840 -16.24 -13.92 -4.55
CA SER A 840 -15.31 -14.85 -5.22
C SER A 840 -13.86 -14.60 -4.77
N VAL A 841 -13.45 -13.35 -4.60
CA VAL A 841 -12.14 -12.97 -4.06
C VAL A 841 -11.99 -13.47 -2.62
N ALA A 842 -12.99 -13.24 -1.77
CA ALA A 842 -12.99 -13.75 -0.39
C ALA A 842 -12.93 -15.28 -0.33
N GLY A 843 -13.68 -15.96 -1.19
CA GLY A 843 -13.65 -17.41 -1.33
C GLY A 843 -12.30 -17.94 -1.83
N GLY A 844 -11.66 -17.25 -2.77
CA GLY A 844 -10.31 -17.55 -3.27
C GLY A 844 -9.24 -17.41 -2.19
N LEU A 845 -9.27 -16.31 -1.43
CA LEU A 845 -8.36 -16.07 -0.31
C LEU A 845 -8.54 -17.11 0.81
N ALA A 846 -9.78 -17.51 1.10
CA ALA A 846 -10.06 -18.57 2.07
C ALA A 846 -9.50 -19.93 1.61
N LYS A 847 -9.62 -20.28 0.33
CA LYS A 847 -9.01 -21.49 -0.25
C LYS A 847 -7.49 -21.48 -0.21
N LEU A 848 -6.87 -20.32 -0.48
CA LEU A 848 -5.41 -20.15 -0.39
C LEU A 848 -4.90 -20.28 1.04
N ALA A 849 -5.59 -19.67 2.00
CA ALA A 849 -5.29 -19.84 3.41
C ALA A 849 -5.41 -21.31 3.85
N ALA A 850 -6.45 -22.02 3.39
CA ALA A 850 -6.64 -23.43 3.66
C ALA A 850 -5.54 -24.31 3.00
N LYS A 851 -5.12 -23.99 1.77
CA LYS A 851 -4.02 -24.67 1.07
C LYS A 851 -2.68 -24.42 1.75
N GLY A 852 -2.38 -23.19 2.16
CA GLY A 852 -1.16 -22.85 2.90
C GLY A 852 -1.06 -23.61 4.24
N VAL A 853 -2.18 -23.80 4.94
CA VAL A 853 -2.24 -24.65 6.15
C VAL A 853 -2.07 -26.13 5.81
N GLY A 854 -2.59 -26.57 4.65
CA GLY A 854 -2.41 -27.94 4.14
C GLY A 854 -0.95 -28.25 3.80
N ASP A 855 -0.28 -27.35 3.08
CA ASP A 855 1.13 -27.47 2.69
C ASP A 855 2.08 -27.43 3.90
N LEU A 856 1.76 -26.63 4.91
CA LEU A 856 2.48 -26.65 6.19
C LEU A 856 2.31 -27.99 6.94
N ARG A 857 1.15 -28.63 6.83
CA ARG A 857 0.89 -29.97 7.43
C ARG A 857 1.61 -31.08 6.66
N SER A 858 1.61 -31.05 5.34
CA SER A 858 2.31 -32.04 4.49
C SER A 858 3.83 -31.92 4.61
N THR A 859 4.39 -30.71 4.67
CA THR A 859 5.83 -30.51 4.91
C THR A 859 6.25 -30.97 6.31
N ARG A 860 5.37 -30.82 7.32
CA ARG A 860 5.59 -31.38 8.65
C ARG A 860 5.50 -32.90 8.69
N ALA A 861 4.60 -33.50 7.92
CA ALA A 861 4.46 -34.96 7.78
C ALA A 861 5.70 -35.56 7.11
N ALA A 862 6.15 -34.99 5.99
CA ALA A 862 7.37 -35.42 5.29
C ALA A 862 8.66 -35.19 6.12
N ALA A 863 8.71 -34.13 6.94
CA ALA A 863 9.82 -33.95 7.87
C ALA A 863 9.82 -34.95 9.03
N ARG A 864 8.64 -35.41 9.46
CA ARG A 864 8.52 -36.49 10.47
C ARG A 864 8.90 -37.86 9.92
N GLU A 865 8.52 -38.15 8.69
CA GLU A 865 8.92 -39.39 8.00
C GLU A 865 10.45 -39.49 7.84
N ARG A 866 11.09 -38.39 7.38
CA ARG A 866 12.55 -38.34 7.27
C ARG A 866 13.27 -38.49 8.62
N ALA A 867 12.75 -37.91 9.68
CA ALA A 867 13.30 -38.03 11.02
C ALA A 867 13.14 -39.47 11.58
N SER A 868 12.02 -40.13 11.25
CA SER A 868 11.79 -41.54 11.59
C SER A 868 12.71 -42.49 10.82
N ASP A 869 13.00 -42.21 9.55
CA ASP A 869 13.94 -43.01 8.74
C ASP A 869 15.39 -42.78 9.17
N GLU A 870 15.79 -41.57 9.58
CA GLU A 870 17.12 -41.33 10.17
C GLU A 870 17.31 -42.01 11.51
N ASP A 871 16.31 -42.02 12.39
CA ASP A 871 16.35 -42.76 13.67
C ASP A 871 16.39 -44.28 13.46
N THR A 872 15.70 -44.81 12.43
CA THR A 872 15.75 -46.24 12.08
C THR A 872 17.10 -46.65 11.52
N LEU A 873 17.72 -45.79 10.69
CA LEU A 873 19.07 -45.96 10.15
C LEU A 873 20.15 -45.86 11.25
N ALA A 874 19.98 -44.98 12.22
CA ALA A 874 20.88 -44.85 13.37
C ALA A 874 20.79 -46.03 14.31
N ALA A 875 19.58 -46.59 14.50
CA ALA A 875 19.37 -47.78 15.31
C ALA A 875 19.97 -49.05 14.65
N THR A 876 19.84 -49.19 13.33
CA THR A 876 20.46 -50.28 12.57
C THR A 876 21.98 -50.16 12.53
N ALA A 877 22.55 -48.96 12.42
CA ALA A 877 24.00 -48.74 12.46
C ALA A 877 24.61 -49.00 13.86
N SER A 878 23.84 -48.81 14.93
CA SER A 878 24.25 -49.14 16.29
C SER A 878 24.21 -50.62 16.60
N SER A 879 23.27 -51.38 16.03
CA SER A 879 23.18 -52.85 16.20
C SER A 879 24.27 -53.60 15.44
N ASP A 880 24.77 -53.03 14.31
CA ASP A 880 25.86 -53.63 13.51
C ASP A 880 27.25 -53.42 14.14
N ARG A 881 27.40 -52.44 15.03
CA ARG A 881 28.65 -52.21 15.82
C ARG A 881 28.75 -53.11 17.05
N SER A 882 27.64 -53.52 17.66
CA SER A 882 27.64 -54.45 18.80
C SER A 882 27.79 -55.92 18.39
N GLY A 883 27.65 -56.24 17.10
CA GLY A 883 27.87 -57.61 16.56
C GLY A 883 29.30 -57.94 16.10
N LYS A 884 30.25 -56.98 16.20
CA LYS A 884 31.67 -57.17 15.82
C LYS A 884 32.65 -57.21 16.99
N GLU A 885 32.18 -57.21 18.24
CA GLU A 885 33.00 -57.33 19.47
C GLU A 885 32.55 -58.55 20.31
N LEU A 886 32.25 -59.68 19.68
CA LEU A 886 32.15 -61.00 20.32
C LEU A 886 32.96 -62.06 19.55
#